data_0039c974b6a187b8279deac3bc4ecd3c
#
_entry.id   0039c974b6a187b8279deac3bc4ecd3c
#
_cell.length_a   1.000
_cell.length_b   1.000
_cell.length_c   1.000
_cell.angle_alpha   90.00
_cell.angle_beta   90.00
_cell.angle_gamma   90.00
#
_symmetry.space_group_name_H-M   'P 1'
#
loop_
_entity.id
_entity.type
_entity.pdbx_description
1 polymer ?
#
loop_
_entity_poly.entity_id
_entity_poly.type
_entity_poly.pdbx_seq_one_letter_code
_entity_poly.pdbx_strand_id
1 'polypeptide(L)'
;MSELAQRQLTELAEISDGAIQLLGTVTESGLTTLTVSLDTSGIETANGGIRLRARERFEIIVGPSFPDLHPDVNVAHRRWAGTPHVQWGRHLCLYAAPSVEWNPADGMRGLIARLNLWLQRAAAGELDPAGRPLHPPVAYHSYKHGWVVVRPDLGDLVPWTNAGPERVKLLYAWCAKRGKRIDVLEWLTRQQIIDRLVADDLRAQGENGVAYFAAPLVLISDTLEMEYPTTAALLAGALDTYGLNRDELLRVLVNARIINKAIGVTLEGDDAVPAMMLLGTPARRLEPGVLLAHITAWHLDDLGADITDLLQEVSPEHVELAARVRKLAHDWLGFARLQWMVIHEARPEVTRRRDAGSPLQWLAGKRVLVLGCGALGAPIAEQCIRAGVAQLHVIDKGAVTPGILLRQPYEDADIGYNKAERLATRLSRIRHDLTVTSSSANIVTGTLTDPADLLQYDLIVDATADIGVRVGIERARGAIRAEWPATISALFGHTAQRGVATISLPGATGSGHDILRRLSIDTAITAPAGWKDLADDLFPNPPRTERFFPEPGCSAPTFTGSAAETAALASALLVSAVSVLASTDAEPMTAIGCDLSPEVRGPRPVRLGWRNDVILPDKTGNYEVRINARALAELRTETRRGRRVRGGRIETGGMLL
;
A
#
# COMPACT_ATOMS: atom_id res chain seq x y z
N MET A 1 31.94 -18.99 18.15
CA MET A 1 31.25 -18.97 16.84
C MET A 1 32.09 -18.34 15.74
N SER A 2 32.85 -17.28 16.01
CA SER A 2 33.89 -16.80 15.09
C SER A 2 34.98 -17.86 14.82
N GLU A 3 35.32 -18.68 15.82
CA GLU A 3 36.23 -19.84 15.65
C GLU A 3 35.69 -20.88 14.67
N LEU A 4 34.37 -21.08 14.61
CA LEU A 4 33.76 -21.98 13.63
C LEU A 4 33.96 -21.45 12.22
N ALA A 5 33.70 -20.17 11.98
CA ALA A 5 33.88 -19.54 10.67
C ALA A 5 35.36 -19.58 10.22
N GLN A 6 36.27 -19.27 11.13
CA GLN A 6 37.69 -19.31 10.86
C GLN A 6 38.15 -20.74 10.54
N ARG A 7 37.73 -21.74 11.33
CA ARG A 7 38.05 -23.15 11.08
C ARG A 7 37.53 -23.60 9.70
N GLN A 8 36.26 -23.37 9.40
CA GLN A 8 35.66 -23.72 8.11
C GLN A 8 36.41 -23.07 6.93
N LEU A 9 36.83 -21.80 7.09
CA LEU A 9 37.58 -21.10 6.05
C LEU A 9 39.00 -21.63 5.90
N THR A 10 39.66 -22.02 7.00
CA THR A 10 40.99 -22.67 6.96
C THR A 10 40.90 -24.00 6.25
N GLU A 11 39.93 -24.85 6.58
CA GLU A 11 39.67 -26.10 5.90
C GLU A 11 39.43 -25.93 4.40
N LEU A 12 38.65 -24.90 4.01
CA LEU A 12 38.42 -24.55 2.61
C LEU A 12 39.72 -24.09 1.91
N ALA A 13 40.58 -23.33 2.58
CA ALA A 13 41.84 -22.88 2.05
C ALA A 13 42.79 -24.09 1.77
N GLU A 14 42.86 -25.04 2.72
CA GLU A 14 43.69 -26.26 2.59
C GLU A 14 43.28 -27.11 1.39
N ILE A 15 41.98 -27.30 1.16
CA ILE A 15 41.50 -28.18 0.05
C ILE A 15 41.38 -27.47 -1.29
N SER A 16 41.58 -26.15 -1.34
CA SER A 16 41.33 -25.31 -2.54
C SER A 16 42.56 -25.22 -3.48
N ASP A 17 43.64 -25.92 -3.21
CA ASP A 17 44.90 -25.85 -3.98
C ASP A 17 45.36 -24.39 -4.21
N GLY A 18 45.26 -23.57 -3.17
CA GLY A 18 45.67 -22.17 -3.18
C GLY A 18 44.67 -21.20 -3.82
N ALA A 19 43.50 -21.67 -4.29
CA ALA A 19 42.47 -20.78 -4.82
C ALA A 19 41.93 -19.86 -3.73
N ILE A 20 41.85 -20.31 -2.50
CA ILE A 20 41.44 -19.54 -1.33
C ILE A 20 42.63 -19.39 -0.39
N GLN A 21 42.91 -18.20 0.09
CA GLN A 21 43.96 -17.94 1.09
C GLN A 21 43.42 -17.08 2.21
N LEU A 22 43.51 -17.55 3.45
CA LEU A 22 43.26 -16.72 4.65
C LEU A 22 44.55 -15.93 4.96
N LEU A 23 44.44 -14.60 4.86
CA LEU A 23 45.59 -13.69 5.02
C LEU A 23 45.71 -13.16 6.42
N GLY A 24 44.61 -13.06 7.18
CA GLY A 24 44.60 -12.54 8.54
C GLY A 24 43.25 -12.63 9.21
N THR A 25 43.28 -12.55 10.53
CA THR A 25 42.07 -12.55 11.38
C THR A 25 42.24 -11.46 12.44
N VAL A 26 41.24 -10.62 12.59
CA VAL A 26 41.18 -9.56 13.62
C VAL A 26 39.82 -9.65 14.31
N THR A 27 39.80 -9.64 15.63
CA THR A 27 38.57 -9.63 16.43
C THR A 27 38.51 -8.36 17.25
N GLU A 28 37.49 -7.56 17.04
CA GLU A 28 37.22 -6.32 17.74
C GLU A 28 35.73 -6.18 18.05
N SER A 29 35.40 -5.73 19.27
CA SER A 29 34.01 -5.44 19.67
C SER A 29 33.01 -6.58 19.39
N GLY A 30 33.43 -7.84 19.49
CA GLY A 30 32.61 -9.02 19.28
C GLY A 30 32.40 -9.41 17.80
N LEU A 31 32.98 -8.69 16.85
CA LEU A 31 33.03 -9.01 15.44
C LEU A 31 34.40 -9.56 15.06
N THR A 32 34.43 -10.55 14.19
CA THR A 32 35.68 -11.11 13.65
C THR A 32 35.77 -10.83 12.17
N THR A 33 36.79 -10.11 11.77
CA THR A 33 37.10 -9.83 10.37
C THR A 33 38.12 -10.84 9.87
N LEU A 34 37.75 -11.64 8.87
CA LEU A 34 38.61 -12.59 8.17
C LEU A 34 39.04 -11.97 6.84
N THR A 35 40.33 -11.70 6.67
CA THR A 35 40.86 -11.20 5.40
C THR A 35 41.18 -12.36 4.50
N VAL A 36 40.54 -12.43 3.33
CA VAL A 36 40.62 -13.55 2.40
C VAL A 36 41.10 -13.05 1.04
N SER A 37 41.94 -13.88 0.36
CA SER A 37 42.29 -13.68 -1.04
C SER A 37 41.76 -14.83 -1.86
N LEU A 38 41.00 -14.52 -2.92
CA LEU A 38 40.44 -15.50 -3.86
C LEU A 38 41.20 -15.42 -5.19
N ASP A 39 41.51 -16.58 -5.78
CA ASP A 39 42.00 -16.66 -7.15
C ASP A 39 40.81 -16.38 -8.10
N THR A 40 40.97 -15.40 -8.93
CA THR A 40 39.99 -14.95 -9.93
C THR A 40 40.54 -14.97 -11.34
N SER A 41 41.75 -15.54 -11.51
CA SER A 41 42.45 -15.61 -12.80
C SER A 41 41.69 -16.38 -13.90
N GLY A 42 40.84 -17.33 -13.48
CA GLY A 42 39.98 -18.10 -14.37
C GLY A 42 38.65 -17.44 -14.73
N ILE A 43 38.37 -16.23 -14.24
CA ILE A 43 37.12 -15.51 -14.52
C ILE A 43 37.37 -14.51 -15.65
N GLU A 44 36.76 -14.75 -16.81
CA GLU A 44 36.87 -13.87 -17.97
C GLU A 44 35.99 -12.63 -17.79
N THR A 45 36.51 -11.47 -18.16
CA THR A 45 35.76 -10.19 -18.11
C THR A 45 35.11 -9.91 -19.47
N ALA A 46 33.81 -9.83 -19.52
CA ALA A 46 33.05 -9.39 -20.68
C ALA A 46 33.05 -7.87 -20.84
N ASN A 47 32.61 -7.40 -22.01
CA ASN A 47 32.43 -5.95 -22.23
C ASN A 47 31.31 -5.40 -21.30
N GLY A 48 31.63 -4.37 -20.51
CA GLY A 48 30.73 -3.83 -19.48
C GLY A 48 30.83 -4.50 -18.11
N GLY A 49 31.61 -5.59 -17.98
CA GLY A 49 31.89 -6.22 -16.70
C GLY A 49 33.01 -5.56 -15.91
N ILE A 50 33.09 -5.85 -14.62
CA ILE A 50 34.17 -5.37 -13.77
C ILE A 50 35.47 -6.07 -14.10
N ARG A 51 36.57 -5.31 -14.09
CA ARG A 51 37.92 -5.90 -14.27
C ARG A 51 38.39 -6.52 -12.96
N LEU A 52 38.66 -7.84 -13.00
CA LEU A 52 39.26 -8.59 -11.91
C LEU A 52 40.78 -8.63 -12.05
N ARG A 53 41.50 -8.63 -10.93
CA ARG A 53 42.92 -9.00 -10.88
C ARG A 53 43.04 -10.51 -10.86
N ALA A 54 44.19 -11.04 -11.01
CA ALA A 54 44.41 -12.50 -10.84
C ALA A 54 43.99 -12.98 -9.43
N ARG A 55 44.10 -12.11 -8.43
CA ARG A 55 43.60 -12.38 -7.09
C ARG A 55 42.91 -11.13 -6.54
N GLU A 56 41.75 -11.33 -5.92
CA GLU A 56 40.98 -10.26 -5.23
C GLU A 56 40.93 -10.52 -3.73
N ARG A 57 40.93 -9.42 -2.95
CA ARG A 57 40.91 -9.47 -1.50
C ARG A 57 39.59 -9.01 -0.95
N PHE A 58 39.11 -9.71 0.04
CA PHE A 58 37.85 -9.45 0.73
C PHE A 58 38.03 -9.46 2.25
N GLU A 59 37.23 -8.69 2.92
CA GLU A 59 37.08 -8.69 4.37
C GLU A 59 35.71 -9.30 4.68
N ILE A 60 35.71 -10.49 5.29
CA ILE A 60 34.51 -11.20 5.72
C ILE A 60 34.29 -10.90 7.20
N ILE A 61 33.21 -10.19 7.51
CA ILE A 61 32.89 -9.75 8.87
C ILE A 61 31.89 -10.74 9.46
N VAL A 62 32.32 -11.47 10.47
CA VAL A 62 31.56 -12.53 11.12
C VAL A 62 31.07 -12.04 12.46
N GLY A 63 29.76 -12.02 12.65
CA GLY A 63 29.12 -11.71 13.92
C GLY A 63 29.02 -12.91 14.86
N PRO A 64 28.63 -12.65 16.13
CA PRO A 64 28.48 -13.69 17.15
C PRO A 64 27.38 -14.73 16.85
N SER A 65 26.45 -14.41 15.96
CA SER A 65 25.33 -15.30 15.58
C SER A 65 25.61 -16.16 14.34
N PHE A 66 26.87 -16.23 13.88
CA PHE A 66 27.22 -17.17 12.81
C PHE A 66 27.11 -18.63 13.34
N PRO A 67 26.54 -19.59 12.56
CA PRO A 67 26.10 -19.48 11.17
C PRO A 67 24.65 -19.06 10.97
N ASP A 68 23.87 -18.81 12.02
CA ASP A 68 22.44 -18.46 11.91
C ASP A 68 22.23 -17.17 11.11
N LEU A 69 23.15 -16.22 11.24
CA LEU A 69 23.21 -15.03 10.38
C LEU A 69 24.41 -15.13 9.42
N HIS A 70 24.19 -14.70 8.18
CA HIS A 70 25.25 -14.63 7.19
C HIS A 70 26.29 -13.59 7.56
N PRO A 71 27.58 -13.79 7.26
CA PRO A 71 28.60 -12.76 7.37
C PRO A 71 28.42 -11.66 6.31
N ASP A 72 28.85 -10.46 6.65
CA ASP A 72 29.01 -9.37 5.70
C ASP A 72 30.32 -9.52 4.92
N VAL A 73 30.34 -9.10 3.66
CA VAL A 73 31.53 -9.16 2.80
C VAL A 73 31.83 -7.79 2.22
N ASN A 74 33.02 -7.29 2.52
CA ASN A 74 33.53 -6.05 1.95
C ASN A 74 34.68 -6.35 0.98
N VAL A 75 34.76 -5.56 -0.09
CA VAL A 75 35.98 -5.58 -0.91
C VAL A 75 37.08 -4.76 -0.25
N ALA A 76 38.33 -5.18 -0.37
CA ALA A 76 39.47 -4.49 0.26
C ALA A 76 39.92 -3.22 -0.48
N HIS A 77 39.19 -2.78 -1.49
CA HIS A 77 39.55 -1.62 -2.35
C HIS A 77 38.31 -0.88 -2.87
N ARG A 78 38.51 0.30 -3.48
CA ARG A 78 37.43 1.13 -4.04
C ARG A 78 37.29 1.07 -5.58
N ARG A 79 38.01 0.19 -6.26
CA ARG A 79 37.97 0.10 -7.73
C ARG A 79 36.61 -0.27 -8.30
N TRP A 80 35.75 -0.88 -7.50
CA TRP A 80 34.40 -1.30 -7.89
C TRP A 80 33.32 -0.34 -7.38
N ALA A 81 33.72 0.81 -6.83
CA ALA A 81 32.76 1.88 -6.54
C ALA A 81 32.02 2.25 -7.84
N GLY A 82 30.70 2.38 -7.75
CA GLY A 82 29.87 2.60 -8.93
C GLY A 82 29.32 1.35 -9.61
N THR A 83 29.76 0.16 -9.22
CA THR A 83 29.22 -1.10 -9.74
C THR A 83 27.91 -1.44 -9.04
N PRO A 84 26.87 -1.91 -9.76
CA PRO A 84 25.68 -2.46 -9.14
C PRO A 84 25.99 -3.51 -8.07
N HIS A 85 25.24 -3.51 -6.96
CA HIS A 85 25.44 -4.42 -5.82
C HIS A 85 26.76 -4.25 -5.05
N VAL A 86 27.52 -3.18 -5.31
CA VAL A 86 28.57 -2.70 -4.43
C VAL A 86 28.04 -1.49 -3.67
N GLN A 87 27.68 -1.70 -2.41
CA GLN A 87 27.15 -0.64 -1.57
C GLN A 87 28.25 0.33 -1.11
N TRP A 88 27.81 1.50 -0.72
CA TRP A 88 28.67 2.48 -0.10
C TRP A 88 29.47 1.87 1.07
N GLY A 89 30.76 2.20 1.17
CA GLY A 89 31.65 1.60 2.17
C GLY A 89 32.22 0.23 1.78
N ARG A 90 32.09 -0.16 0.50
CA ARG A 90 32.68 -1.39 -0.08
C ARG A 90 31.96 -2.69 0.26
N HIS A 91 30.76 -2.60 0.82
CA HIS A 91 29.96 -3.78 1.14
C HIS A 91 29.34 -4.40 -0.14
N LEU A 92 29.44 -5.74 -0.27
CA LEU A 92 28.87 -6.48 -1.39
C LEU A 92 27.48 -7.02 -1.06
N CYS A 93 26.47 -6.69 -1.87
CA CYS A 93 25.17 -7.33 -1.82
C CYS A 93 25.24 -8.71 -2.47
N LEU A 94 25.54 -9.73 -1.70
CA LEU A 94 25.61 -11.10 -2.19
C LEU A 94 24.23 -11.75 -2.32
N TYR A 95 23.28 -11.37 -1.50
CA TYR A 95 21.93 -11.93 -1.40
C TYR A 95 20.89 -10.88 -1.69
N ALA A 96 19.87 -11.22 -2.47
CA ALA A 96 18.72 -10.34 -2.67
C ALA A 96 17.76 -10.38 -1.46
N ALA A 97 17.62 -11.55 -0.86
CA ALA A 97 16.83 -11.79 0.34
C ALA A 97 17.59 -12.71 1.31
N PRO A 98 18.53 -12.16 2.12
CA PRO A 98 19.38 -12.98 2.99
C PRO A 98 18.60 -13.94 3.88
N SER A 99 17.46 -13.53 4.41
CA SER A 99 16.61 -14.36 5.27
C SER A 99 16.00 -15.60 4.59
N VAL A 100 16.02 -15.64 3.28
CA VAL A 100 15.47 -16.76 2.47
C VAL A 100 16.58 -17.52 1.75
N GLU A 101 17.62 -16.80 1.33
CA GLU A 101 18.70 -17.37 0.50
C GLU A 101 19.88 -17.92 1.30
N TRP A 102 20.10 -17.44 2.54
CA TRP A 102 21.14 -17.95 3.41
C TRP A 102 20.69 -19.23 4.11
N ASN A 103 21.47 -20.28 3.96
CA ASN A 103 21.27 -21.52 4.72
C ASN A 103 22.42 -21.67 5.74
N PRO A 104 22.15 -21.65 7.04
CA PRO A 104 23.18 -21.83 8.07
C PRO A 104 24.01 -23.10 7.95
N ALA A 105 23.43 -24.18 7.39
CA ALA A 105 24.12 -25.44 7.18
C ALA A 105 25.26 -25.35 6.14
N ASP A 106 25.19 -24.40 5.22
CA ASP A 106 26.21 -24.22 4.17
C ASP A 106 27.46 -23.48 4.71
N GLY A 107 27.31 -22.69 5.78
CA GLY A 107 28.39 -22.00 6.47
C GLY A 107 29.30 -21.19 5.52
N MET A 108 30.61 -21.19 5.82
CA MET A 108 31.59 -20.45 5.01
C MET A 108 31.72 -21.00 3.58
N ARG A 109 31.46 -22.29 3.36
CA ARG A 109 31.45 -22.89 2.02
C ARG A 109 30.37 -22.23 1.15
N GLY A 110 29.15 -22.09 1.68
CA GLY A 110 28.07 -21.44 0.95
C GLY A 110 28.35 -19.97 0.68
N LEU A 111 28.94 -19.26 1.65
CA LEU A 111 29.33 -17.86 1.48
C LEU A 111 30.36 -17.69 0.35
N ILE A 112 31.41 -18.48 0.34
CA ILE A 112 32.47 -18.44 -0.70
C ILE A 112 31.90 -18.81 -2.08
N ALA A 113 31.04 -19.82 -2.15
CA ALA A 113 30.38 -20.19 -3.40
C ALA A 113 29.49 -19.04 -3.93
N ARG A 114 28.76 -18.37 -3.04
CA ARG A 114 27.94 -17.21 -3.40
C ARG A 114 28.79 -16.01 -3.84
N LEU A 115 29.89 -15.74 -3.15
CA LEU A 115 30.84 -14.70 -3.54
C LEU A 115 31.45 -14.97 -4.92
N ASN A 116 31.83 -16.22 -5.21
CA ASN A 116 32.35 -16.59 -6.50
C ASN A 116 31.31 -16.42 -7.63
N LEU A 117 30.07 -16.81 -7.39
CA LEU A 117 28.96 -16.58 -8.33
C LEU A 117 28.74 -15.07 -8.58
N TRP A 118 28.83 -14.25 -7.52
CA TRP A 118 28.73 -12.80 -7.63
C TRP A 118 29.87 -12.24 -8.51
N LEU A 119 31.11 -12.70 -8.31
CA LEU A 119 32.29 -12.30 -9.11
C LEU A 119 32.13 -12.67 -10.59
N GLN A 120 31.65 -13.87 -10.90
CA GLN A 120 31.37 -14.29 -12.26
C GLN A 120 30.35 -13.40 -12.94
N ARG A 121 29.23 -13.11 -12.28
CA ARG A 121 28.19 -12.20 -12.80
C ARG A 121 28.69 -10.78 -12.93
N ALA A 122 29.48 -10.31 -11.97
CA ALA A 122 30.07 -8.98 -12.02
C ALA A 122 31.04 -8.83 -13.21
N ALA A 123 31.88 -9.81 -13.44
CA ALA A 123 32.80 -9.85 -14.58
C ALA A 123 32.05 -9.97 -15.93
N ALA A 124 30.93 -10.69 -15.95
CA ALA A 124 30.06 -10.79 -17.13
C ALA A 124 29.21 -9.53 -17.38
N GLY A 125 29.14 -8.57 -16.45
CA GLY A 125 28.25 -7.41 -16.55
C GLY A 125 26.77 -7.74 -16.27
N GLU A 126 26.48 -8.84 -15.58
CA GLU A 126 25.13 -9.39 -15.36
C GLU A 126 24.57 -9.13 -13.96
N LEU A 127 25.19 -8.25 -13.17
CA LEU A 127 24.71 -7.96 -11.82
C LEU A 127 23.36 -7.24 -11.80
N ASP A 128 23.09 -6.44 -12.83
CA ASP A 128 21.87 -5.65 -12.94
C ASP A 128 21.19 -5.87 -14.31
N PRO A 129 20.57 -7.05 -14.52
CA PRO A 129 19.99 -7.39 -15.82
C PRO A 129 18.83 -6.46 -16.18
N ALA A 130 18.68 -6.20 -17.49
CA ALA A 130 17.61 -5.36 -18.02
C ALA A 130 16.22 -5.85 -17.59
N GLY A 131 15.32 -4.90 -17.28
CA GLY A 131 13.95 -5.20 -16.87
C GLY A 131 13.76 -5.42 -15.36
N ARG A 132 14.83 -5.48 -14.57
CA ARG A 132 14.74 -5.48 -13.10
C ARG A 132 14.83 -4.07 -12.54
N PRO A 133 14.30 -3.81 -11.32
CA PRO A 133 14.49 -2.53 -10.65
C PRO A 133 15.98 -2.21 -10.55
N LEU A 134 16.33 -0.96 -10.79
CA LEU A 134 17.67 -0.48 -10.51
C LEU A 134 17.94 -0.74 -9.03
N HIS A 135 19.09 -1.31 -8.73
CA HIS A 135 19.52 -1.48 -7.34
C HIS A 135 20.10 -0.14 -6.87
N PRO A 136 19.32 0.71 -6.18
CA PRO A 136 19.87 1.94 -5.67
C PRO A 136 20.91 1.57 -4.62
N PRO A 137 22.03 2.28 -4.57
CA PRO A 137 22.98 2.07 -3.50
C PRO A 137 22.30 2.37 -2.17
N VAL A 138 22.32 1.42 -1.25
CA VAL A 138 21.77 1.60 0.08
C VAL A 138 22.83 2.29 0.92
N ALA A 139 22.58 3.52 1.32
CA ALA A 139 23.40 4.17 2.32
C ALA A 139 23.02 3.67 3.71
N TYR A 140 23.99 3.64 4.61
CA TYR A 140 23.73 3.38 6.01
C TYR A 140 22.89 4.51 6.59
N HIS A 141 21.67 4.21 6.99
CA HIS A 141 20.73 5.18 7.51
C HIS A 141 20.86 5.32 9.02
N SER A 142 20.73 6.54 9.49
CA SER A 142 20.67 6.84 10.91
C SER A 142 19.33 7.49 11.25
N TYR A 143 18.69 7.00 12.31
CA TYR A 143 17.49 7.64 12.88
C TYR A 143 17.84 8.84 13.79
N LYS A 144 19.10 9.25 13.88
CA LYS A 144 19.54 10.36 14.73
C LYS A 144 18.76 11.64 14.44
N HIS A 145 18.61 11.99 13.16
CA HIS A 145 17.92 13.20 12.69
C HIS A 145 16.45 12.96 12.34
N GLY A 146 15.89 11.82 12.74
CA GLY A 146 14.53 11.43 12.40
C GLY A 146 14.43 10.62 11.11
N TRP A 147 13.22 10.52 10.58
CA TRP A 147 12.93 9.81 9.33
C TRP A 147 11.91 10.56 8.50
N VAL A 148 11.98 10.39 7.19
CA VAL A 148 11.13 11.04 6.22
C VAL A 148 10.12 10.04 5.66
N VAL A 149 8.85 10.40 5.62
CA VAL A 149 7.78 9.64 4.97
C VAL A 149 7.36 10.40 3.71
N VAL A 150 7.63 9.84 2.55
CA VAL A 150 7.26 10.46 1.26
C VAL A 150 5.90 9.95 0.84
N ARG A 151 4.92 10.87 0.70
CA ARG A 151 3.53 10.54 0.43
C ARG A 151 3.06 10.83 -0.99
N PRO A 152 3.36 12.01 -1.59
CA PRO A 152 2.86 12.32 -2.92
C PRO A 152 3.71 11.65 -4.00
N ASP A 153 3.05 11.12 -5.03
CA ASP A 153 3.71 10.70 -6.25
C ASP A 153 4.33 11.91 -6.96
N LEU A 154 5.40 11.70 -7.73
CA LEU A 154 6.04 12.75 -8.52
C LEU A 154 5.34 12.97 -9.87
N GLY A 155 4.70 11.95 -10.43
CA GLY A 155 3.99 12.03 -11.71
C GLY A 155 4.86 12.64 -12.81
N ASP A 156 4.33 13.65 -13.50
CA ASP A 156 5.01 14.36 -14.60
C ASP A 156 6.08 15.37 -14.14
N LEU A 157 6.32 15.47 -12.84
CA LEU A 157 7.34 16.36 -12.30
C LEU A 157 8.76 15.86 -12.55
N VAL A 158 8.94 14.59 -12.89
CA VAL A 158 10.26 13.99 -13.10
C VAL A 158 10.87 14.40 -14.44
N PRO A 159 12.19 14.71 -14.49
CA PRO A 159 12.82 15.21 -15.73
C PRO A 159 13.03 14.14 -16.81
N TRP A 160 12.94 12.85 -16.47
CA TRP A 160 13.20 11.76 -17.42
C TRP A 160 11.99 11.29 -18.22
N THR A 161 10.79 11.81 -17.97
CA THR A 161 9.59 11.46 -18.76
C THR A 161 9.45 12.28 -20.03
N ASN A 162 10.07 13.45 -20.07
CA ASN A 162 10.03 14.36 -21.21
C ASN A 162 11.32 14.21 -22.04
N ALA A 163 11.19 14.01 -23.34
CA ALA A 163 12.31 13.96 -24.27
C ALA A 163 13.04 15.32 -24.42
N GLY A 164 12.92 16.23 -23.44
CA GLY A 164 13.52 17.54 -23.42
C GLY A 164 14.96 17.52 -22.87
N PRO A 165 15.69 18.61 -23.06
CA PRO A 165 17.09 18.75 -22.61
C PRO A 165 17.24 18.95 -21.09
N GLU A 166 16.16 18.95 -20.33
CA GLU A 166 16.19 19.25 -18.90
C GLU A 166 16.75 18.04 -18.14
N ARG A 167 17.98 18.15 -17.66
CA ARG A 167 18.67 17.11 -16.88
C ARG A 167 18.42 17.22 -15.38
N VAL A 168 18.02 18.40 -14.92
CA VAL A 168 17.81 18.73 -13.51
C VAL A 168 16.51 19.50 -13.37
N LYS A 169 15.70 19.14 -12.39
CA LYS A 169 14.52 19.92 -12.00
C LYS A 169 14.57 20.24 -10.51
N LEU A 170 14.30 21.48 -10.17
CA LEU A 170 14.33 21.99 -8.80
C LEU A 170 12.91 22.26 -8.32
N LEU A 171 12.55 21.63 -7.21
CA LEU A 171 11.26 21.76 -6.55
C LEU A 171 11.46 21.95 -5.05
N TYR A 172 10.37 22.12 -4.34
CA TYR A 172 10.33 22.12 -2.89
C TYR A 172 9.34 21.08 -2.39
N ALA A 173 9.71 20.35 -1.37
CA ALA A 173 8.82 19.50 -0.59
C ALA A 173 8.18 20.34 0.51
N TRP A 174 6.85 20.38 0.56
CA TRP A 174 6.14 20.89 1.72
C TRP A 174 6.05 19.79 2.75
N CYS A 175 6.64 20.00 3.91
CA CYS A 175 6.85 18.99 4.93
C CYS A 175 6.11 19.33 6.22
N ALA A 176 5.66 18.29 6.95
CA ALA A 176 5.13 18.38 8.30
C ALA A 176 6.00 17.57 9.27
N LYS A 177 6.56 18.21 10.29
CA LYS A 177 7.36 17.56 11.34
C LYS A 177 6.51 17.31 12.58
N ARG A 178 6.55 16.08 13.08
CA ARG A 178 5.97 15.66 14.37
C ARG A 178 7.02 14.87 15.16
N GLY A 179 7.61 15.48 16.18
CA GLY A 179 8.76 14.87 16.85
C GLY A 179 9.88 14.58 15.86
N LYS A 180 10.30 13.33 15.75
CA LYS A 180 11.35 12.88 14.81
C LYS A 180 10.82 12.50 13.41
N ARG A 181 9.51 12.44 13.22
CA ARG A 181 8.91 12.08 11.93
C ARG A 181 8.68 13.33 11.08
N ILE A 182 9.04 13.23 9.81
CA ILE A 182 8.84 14.25 8.79
C ILE A 182 8.01 13.66 7.66
N ASP A 183 6.82 14.17 7.44
CA ASP A 183 5.96 13.76 6.34
C ASP A 183 6.12 14.77 5.19
N VAL A 184 6.48 14.31 4.00
CA VAL A 184 6.38 15.10 2.77
C VAL A 184 4.93 15.02 2.31
N LEU A 185 4.27 16.17 2.24
CA LEU A 185 2.85 16.26 1.93
C LEU A 185 2.58 16.62 0.47
N GLU A 186 3.43 17.46 -0.11
CA GLU A 186 3.21 18.06 -1.42
C GLU A 186 4.53 18.45 -2.08
N TRP A 187 4.56 18.43 -3.42
CA TRP A 187 5.65 18.94 -4.23
C TRP A 187 5.25 20.30 -4.81
N LEU A 188 6.06 21.33 -4.57
CA LEU A 188 5.77 22.70 -4.98
C LEU A 188 6.89 23.24 -5.87
N THR A 189 6.51 23.95 -6.91
CA THR A 189 7.44 24.81 -7.66
C THR A 189 7.78 26.03 -6.83
N ARG A 190 8.88 26.71 -7.20
CA ARG A 190 9.25 27.98 -6.56
C ARG A 190 8.12 29.02 -6.66
N GLN A 191 7.44 29.09 -7.79
CA GLN A 191 6.35 30.05 -8.00
C GLN A 191 5.16 29.74 -7.08
N GLN A 192 4.76 28.47 -6.97
CA GLN A 192 3.68 28.07 -6.07
C GLN A 192 3.96 28.42 -4.60
N ILE A 193 5.22 28.28 -4.14
CA ILE A 193 5.59 28.73 -2.78
C ILE A 193 5.47 30.25 -2.65
N ILE A 194 5.95 31.01 -3.63
CA ILE A 194 5.85 32.48 -3.61
C ILE A 194 4.38 32.91 -3.60
N ASP A 195 3.56 32.32 -4.45
CA ASP A 195 2.13 32.64 -4.53
C ASP A 195 1.42 32.36 -3.20
N ARG A 196 1.73 31.25 -2.55
CA ARG A 196 1.17 30.89 -1.23
C ARG A 196 1.70 31.78 -0.11
N LEU A 197 2.98 32.21 -0.16
CA LEU A 197 3.52 33.19 0.79
C LEU A 197 2.79 34.53 0.68
N VAL A 198 2.52 34.98 -0.55
CA VAL A 198 1.79 36.24 -0.81
C VAL A 198 0.34 36.14 -0.37
N ALA A 199 -0.28 34.98 -0.53
CA ALA A 199 -1.67 34.72 -0.09
C ALA A 199 -1.79 34.47 1.43
N ASP A 200 -0.69 34.42 2.18
CA ASP A 200 -0.65 34.04 3.60
C ASP A 200 -1.23 32.62 3.90
N ASP A 201 -1.15 31.75 2.89
CA ASP A 201 -1.64 30.36 2.98
C ASP A 201 -0.64 29.38 3.62
N LEU A 202 0.62 29.80 3.81
CA LEU A 202 1.66 28.98 4.41
C LEU A 202 1.86 29.37 5.89
N ARG A 203 1.60 28.44 6.78
CA ARG A 203 1.81 28.63 8.22
C ARG A 203 2.82 27.63 8.77
N ALA A 204 3.70 28.11 9.65
CA ALA A 204 4.72 27.31 10.30
C ALA A 204 4.17 26.31 11.32
N GLN A 205 3.09 26.66 11.99
CA GLN A 205 2.54 25.86 13.07
C GLN A 205 1.11 25.40 12.75
N GLY A 206 0.90 24.09 12.90
CA GLY A 206 -0.41 23.47 12.87
C GLY A 206 -0.91 23.08 14.27
N GLU A 207 -2.07 22.49 14.31
CA GLU A 207 -2.61 21.93 15.54
C GLU A 207 -1.72 20.78 16.08
N ASN A 208 -1.73 20.57 17.39
CA ASN A 208 -1.05 19.45 18.07
C ASN A 208 0.49 19.41 17.90
N GLY A 209 1.15 20.55 17.86
CA GLY A 209 2.63 20.60 17.82
C GLY A 209 3.25 20.18 16.47
N VAL A 210 2.50 20.29 15.38
CA VAL A 210 3.02 20.04 14.03
C VAL A 210 3.73 21.28 13.52
N ALA A 211 4.98 21.15 13.07
CA ALA A 211 5.70 22.21 12.39
C ALA A 211 5.73 21.95 10.87
N TYR A 212 5.26 22.93 10.09
CA TYR A 212 5.33 22.88 8.62
C TYR A 212 6.54 23.64 8.11
N PHE A 213 7.18 23.11 7.07
CA PHE A 213 8.37 23.74 6.49
C PHE A 213 8.61 23.29 5.05
N ALA A 214 9.41 24.07 4.32
CA ALA A 214 9.86 23.75 2.98
C ALA A 214 11.25 23.11 3.02
N ALA A 215 11.43 22.00 2.28
CA ALA A 215 12.72 21.40 2.03
C ALA A 215 12.98 21.32 0.52
N PRO A 216 14.21 21.61 0.02
CA PRO A 216 14.49 21.52 -1.41
C PRO A 216 14.46 20.07 -1.89
N LEU A 217 13.92 19.87 -3.10
CA LEU A 217 13.98 18.64 -3.87
C LEU A 217 14.74 18.88 -5.16
N VAL A 218 15.80 18.13 -5.37
CA VAL A 218 16.56 18.08 -6.62
C VAL A 218 16.19 16.79 -7.33
N LEU A 219 15.71 16.86 -8.56
CA LEU A 219 15.48 15.72 -9.43
C LEU A 219 16.53 15.72 -10.53
N ILE A 220 17.22 14.61 -10.74
CA ILE A 220 18.21 14.45 -11.81
C ILE A 220 17.79 13.31 -12.75
N SER A 221 18.14 13.45 -14.03
CA SER A 221 17.70 12.53 -15.09
C SER A 221 18.39 11.16 -15.10
N ASP A 222 19.40 10.97 -14.24
CA ASP A 222 20.16 9.72 -14.14
C ASP A 222 20.49 9.42 -12.68
N THR A 223 21.01 8.23 -12.40
CA THR A 223 21.45 7.86 -11.06
C THR A 223 22.78 8.52 -10.72
N LEU A 224 22.96 8.92 -9.44
CA LEU A 224 24.30 9.27 -8.97
C LEU A 224 25.23 8.06 -9.11
N GLU A 225 26.51 8.34 -9.37
CA GLU A 225 27.54 7.34 -9.21
C GLU A 225 27.49 6.75 -7.80
N MET A 226 27.74 5.45 -7.69
CA MET A 226 27.44 4.67 -6.50
C MET A 226 28.35 4.93 -5.30
N GLU A 227 29.25 5.90 -5.36
CA GLU A 227 29.96 6.40 -4.20
C GLU A 227 29.25 7.65 -3.70
N TYR A 228 28.45 7.49 -2.64
CA TYR A 228 27.66 8.60 -2.12
C TYR A 228 28.51 9.69 -1.50
N PRO A 229 28.17 10.95 -1.79
CA PRO A 229 28.87 12.07 -1.21
C PRO A 229 28.65 12.12 0.31
N THR A 230 29.74 12.19 1.06
CA THR A 230 29.75 12.33 2.52
C THR A 230 29.89 13.78 2.96
N THR A 231 30.17 14.68 2.02
CA THR A 231 30.28 16.11 2.27
C THR A 231 29.48 16.90 1.26
N ALA A 232 29.10 18.11 1.63
CA ALA A 232 28.37 19.02 0.74
C ALA A 232 29.18 19.34 -0.55
N ALA A 233 30.51 19.44 -0.45
CA ALA A 233 31.37 19.66 -1.60
C ALA A 233 31.35 18.48 -2.60
N LEU A 234 31.35 17.24 -2.10
CA LEU A 234 31.25 16.04 -2.95
C LEU A 234 29.87 15.96 -3.61
N LEU A 235 28.81 16.28 -2.88
CA LEU A 235 27.47 16.35 -3.44
C LEU A 235 27.37 17.39 -4.56
N ALA A 236 27.83 18.59 -4.29
CA ALA A 236 27.83 19.65 -5.29
C ALA A 236 28.64 19.28 -6.54
N GLY A 237 29.80 18.63 -6.36
CA GLY A 237 30.59 18.10 -7.47
C GLY A 237 29.89 17.03 -8.28
N ALA A 238 29.18 16.11 -7.61
CA ALA A 238 28.39 15.08 -8.27
C ALA A 238 27.21 15.69 -9.07
N LEU A 239 26.47 16.63 -8.49
CA LEU A 239 25.35 17.30 -9.14
C LEU A 239 25.75 18.21 -10.31
N ASP A 240 26.96 18.79 -10.25
CA ASP A 240 27.51 19.60 -11.34
C ASP A 240 27.68 18.80 -12.65
N THR A 241 27.97 17.52 -12.56
CA THR A 241 28.03 16.62 -13.74
C THR A 241 26.70 16.47 -14.47
N TYR A 242 25.59 16.73 -13.78
CA TYR A 242 24.23 16.73 -14.35
C TYR A 242 23.75 18.11 -14.78
N GLY A 243 24.56 19.16 -14.56
CA GLY A 243 24.26 20.54 -14.95
C GLY A 243 23.70 21.41 -13.81
N LEU A 244 23.66 20.91 -12.57
CA LEU A 244 23.37 21.75 -11.41
C LEU A 244 24.65 22.30 -10.80
N ASN A 245 25.01 23.51 -11.17
CA ASN A 245 26.21 24.14 -10.65
C ASN A 245 26.09 24.47 -9.15
N ARG A 246 27.25 24.72 -8.52
CA ARG A 246 27.36 24.97 -7.08
C ARG A 246 26.52 26.15 -6.60
N ASP A 247 26.49 27.25 -7.37
CA ASP A 247 25.73 28.45 -7.00
C ASP A 247 24.22 28.20 -7.05
N GLU A 248 23.76 27.42 -8.00
CA GLU A 248 22.34 27.04 -8.07
C GLU A 248 21.92 26.12 -6.94
N LEU A 249 22.74 25.12 -6.60
CA LEU A 249 22.50 24.26 -5.44
C LEU A 249 22.44 25.10 -4.16
N LEU A 250 23.45 25.95 -3.90
CA LEU A 250 23.46 26.82 -2.72
C LEU A 250 22.25 27.74 -2.68
N ARG A 251 21.85 28.31 -3.82
CA ARG A 251 20.65 29.17 -3.91
C ARG A 251 19.40 28.46 -3.50
N VAL A 252 19.19 27.20 -3.92
CA VAL A 252 18.00 26.41 -3.55
C VAL A 252 18.01 26.08 -2.07
N LEU A 253 19.16 25.67 -1.51
CA LEU A 253 19.30 25.37 -0.09
C LEU A 253 19.04 26.59 0.79
N VAL A 254 19.65 27.72 0.46
CA VAL A 254 19.48 29.00 1.18
C VAL A 254 18.05 29.52 1.06
N ASN A 255 17.44 29.45 -0.13
CA ASN A 255 16.06 29.87 -0.32
C ASN A 255 15.09 29.09 0.56
N ALA A 256 15.29 27.78 0.74
CA ALA A 256 14.47 27.00 1.66
C ALA A 256 14.56 27.51 3.10
N ARG A 257 15.76 27.88 3.57
CA ARG A 257 15.95 28.47 4.91
C ARG A 257 15.28 29.84 5.02
N ILE A 258 15.39 30.69 3.99
CA ILE A 258 14.72 32.00 3.94
C ILE A 258 13.19 31.83 3.97
N ILE A 259 12.64 30.91 3.19
CA ILE A 259 11.20 30.59 3.19
C ILE A 259 10.75 30.17 4.59
N ASN A 260 11.47 29.23 5.20
CA ASN A 260 11.14 28.72 6.53
C ASN A 260 11.17 29.82 7.59
N LYS A 261 12.17 30.73 7.52
CA LYS A 261 12.21 31.91 8.40
C LYS A 261 11.01 32.84 8.17
N ALA A 262 10.68 33.11 6.91
CA ALA A 262 9.58 34.02 6.53
C ALA A 262 8.23 33.55 7.05
N ILE A 263 7.98 32.25 7.09
CA ILE A 263 6.74 31.66 7.63
C ILE A 263 6.78 31.46 9.16
N GLY A 264 7.87 31.85 9.84
CA GLY A 264 7.99 31.79 11.31
C GLY A 264 8.36 30.42 11.86
N VAL A 265 9.05 29.57 11.08
CA VAL A 265 9.52 28.26 11.57
C VAL A 265 10.67 28.42 12.55
N THR A 266 10.68 27.63 13.62
CA THR A 266 11.81 27.53 14.54
C THR A 266 12.96 26.78 13.86
N LEU A 267 14.10 27.43 13.71
CA LEU A 267 15.26 26.90 13.00
C LEU A 267 16.36 26.36 13.92
N GLU A 268 16.26 26.60 15.23
CA GLU A 268 17.23 26.19 16.25
C GLU A 268 16.55 25.59 17.48
N GLY A 269 17.27 24.77 18.22
CA GLY A 269 16.76 24.06 19.41
C GLY A 269 16.14 22.69 19.10
N ASP A 270 15.61 22.03 20.13
CA ASP A 270 15.08 20.65 20.05
C ASP A 270 13.86 20.53 19.14
N ASP A 271 13.05 21.59 19.05
CA ASP A 271 11.85 21.65 18.19
C ASP A 271 12.14 22.16 16.78
N ALA A 272 13.38 22.53 16.48
CA ALA A 272 13.76 23.07 15.19
C ALA A 272 13.46 22.11 14.04
N VAL A 273 13.06 22.67 12.90
CA VAL A 273 13.01 21.88 11.66
C VAL A 273 14.41 21.64 11.13
N PRO A 274 14.74 20.43 10.66
CA PRO A 274 16.07 20.13 10.18
C PRO A 274 16.39 20.92 8.89
N ALA A 275 17.64 21.31 8.74
CA ALA A 275 18.15 21.63 7.44
C ALA A 275 18.32 20.32 6.67
N MET A 276 17.53 20.12 5.63
CA MET A 276 17.57 18.88 4.84
C MET A 276 17.30 19.16 3.36
N MET A 277 17.70 18.21 2.52
CA MET A 277 17.30 18.17 1.13
C MET A 277 16.86 16.77 0.72
N LEU A 278 16.07 16.71 -0.31
CA LEU A 278 15.65 15.50 -0.99
C LEU A 278 16.33 15.45 -2.37
N LEU A 279 16.71 14.24 -2.79
CA LEU A 279 17.22 14.00 -4.12
C LEU A 279 16.41 12.85 -4.73
N GLY A 280 15.85 13.08 -5.92
CA GLY A 280 15.15 12.06 -6.70
C GLY A 280 15.96 11.69 -7.94
N THR A 281 16.14 10.39 -8.15
CA THR A 281 16.80 9.78 -9.31
C THR A 281 15.88 8.77 -9.97
N PRO A 282 16.06 8.42 -11.25
CA PRO A 282 15.29 7.37 -11.87
C PRO A 282 15.63 6.01 -11.25
N ALA A 283 14.61 5.16 -11.11
CA ALA A 283 14.77 3.75 -10.80
C ALA A 283 13.98 2.91 -11.82
N ARG A 284 14.57 1.82 -12.31
CA ARG A 284 13.89 0.94 -13.26
C ARG A 284 12.71 0.22 -12.61
N ARG A 285 11.62 0.03 -13.36
CA ARG A 285 10.55 -0.91 -13.03
C ARG A 285 10.81 -2.27 -13.66
N LEU A 286 10.11 -3.30 -13.13
CA LEU A 286 10.02 -4.62 -13.79
C LEU A 286 9.34 -4.55 -15.16
N GLU A 287 8.44 -3.57 -15.34
CA GLU A 287 7.79 -3.31 -16.63
C GLU A 287 8.69 -2.46 -17.53
N PRO A 288 8.91 -2.86 -18.78
CA PRO A 288 9.73 -2.10 -19.72
C PRO A 288 9.22 -0.66 -19.91
N GLY A 289 10.13 0.30 -19.89
CA GLY A 289 9.87 1.69 -20.27
C GLY A 289 9.28 2.59 -19.20
N VAL A 290 8.95 2.08 -18.00
CA VAL A 290 8.43 2.90 -16.91
C VAL A 290 9.48 3.02 -15.81
N LEU A 291 9.95 4.25 -15.54
CA LEU A 291 10.92 4.55 -14.49
C LEU A 291 10.20 5.14 -13.28
N LEU A 292 10.41 4.51 -12.12
CA LEU A 292 10.04 5.08 -10.82
C LEU A 292 11.11 6.07 -10.36
N ALA A 293 10.71 7.06 -9.60
CA ALA A 293 11.65 7.86 -8.83
C ALA A 293 12.13 7.08 -7.60
N HIS A 294 13.44 7.09 -7.36
CA HIS A 294 14.05 6.75 -6.10
C HIS A 294 14.38 8.04 -5.36
N ILE A 295 13.84 8.23 -4.15
CA ILE A 295 14.04 9.44 -3.37
C ILE A 295 14.95 9.12 -2.20
N THR A 296 15.94 9.98 -1.98
CA THR A 296 16.83 9.96 -0.82
C THR A 296 16.71 11.29 -0.06
N ALA A 297 16.96 11.27 1.25
CA ALA A 297 16.94 12.46 2.08
C ALA A 297 18.26 12.61 2.83
N TRP A 298 18.75 13.83 2.92
CA TRP A 298 20.00 14.15 3.57
C TRP A 298 19.82 15.29 4.54
N HIS A 299 20.31 15.09 5.76
CA HIS A 299 20.47 16.13 6.74
C HIS A 299 21.73 16.93 6.40
N LEU A 300 21.61 18.24 6.44
CA LEU A 300 22.67 19.19 6.12
C LEU A 300 23.14 19.80 7.43
N ASP A 301 24.23 19.28 7.98
CA ASP A 301 24.75 19.77 9.25
C ASP A 301 25.07 21.28 9.17
N ASP A 302 24.67 22.02 10.19
CA ASP A 302 24.97 23.42 10.42
C ASP A 302 24.60 24.42 9.29
N LEU A 303 23.77 24.00 8.33
CA LEU A 303 23.27 24.94 7.32
C LEU A 303 22.22 25.86 7.94
N GLY A 304 22.56 27.05 8.22
CA GLY A 304 21.57 28.09 8.47
C GLY A 304 21.63 28.84 9.77
N ALA A 305 22.37 28.42 10.81
CA ALA A 305 22.54 29.25 12.00
C ALA A 305 23.09 30.65 11.64
N ASP A 306 24.28 30.71 11.05
CA ASP A 306 24.88 31.96 10.63
C ASP A 306 24.06 32.72 9.57
N ILE A 307 23.40 32.00 8.66
CA ILE A 307 22.52 32.61 7.65
C ILE A 307 21.26 33.20 8.34
N THR A 308 20.72 32.50 9.33
CA THR A 308 19.58 32.97 10.09
C THR A 308 19.88 34.25 10.86
N ASP A 309 21.04 34.30 11.51
CA ASP A 309 21.50 35.47 12.25
C ASP A 309 21.69 36.69 11.32
N LEU A 310 22.30 36.51 10.16
CA LEU A 310 22.40 37.55 9.15
C LEU A 310 21.04 38.08 8.68
N LEU A 311 20.05 37.22 8.53
CA LEU A 311 18.71 37.62 8.12
C LEU A 311 17.91 38.32 9.24
N GLN A 312 18.42 38.31 10.48
CA GLN A 312 17.87 39.08 11.59
C GLN A 312 18.48 40.51 11.68
N GLU A 313 19.65 40.72 11.11
CA GLU A 313 20.27 42.06 11.05
C GLU A 313 19.42 42.96 10.15
N VAL A 314 18.71 43.91 10.76
CA VAL A 314 17.86 44.87 10.05
C VAL A 314 18.75 45.91 9.40
N SER A 315 18.77 45.91 8.04
CA SER A 315 19.21 47.01 7.19
C SER A 315 20.71 47.19 6.84
N PRO A 316 21.34 46.21 6.18
CA PRO A 316 22.30 46.59 5.14
C PRO A 316 21.61 46.71 3.78
N GLU A 317 22.20 47.43 2.86
CA GLU A 317 21.76 47.43 1.47
C GLU A 317 21.63 46.00 0.96
N HIS A 318 20.57 45.66 0.26
CA HIS A 318 20.24 44.29 -0.16
C HIS A 318 21.37 43.55 -0.89
N VAL A 319 22.25 44.29 -1.57
CA VAL A 319 23.40 43.74 -2.30
C VAL A 319 24.49 43.23 -1.36
N GLU A 320 24.78 43.93 -0.27
CA GLU A 320 25.78 43.53 0.72
C GLU A 320 25.32 42.31 1.52
N LEU A 321 24.07 42.28 1.92
CA LEU A 321 23.48 41.13 2.58
C LEU A 321 23.53 39.87 1.69
N ALA A 322 23.16 39.99 0.42
CA ALA A 322 23.22 38.88 -0.52
C ALA A 322 24.66 38.35 -0.72
N ALA A 323 25.66 39.26 -0.74
CA ALA A 323 27.06 38.86 -0.84
C ALA A 323 27.53 38.11 0.41
N ARG A 324 27.16 38.57 1.62
CA ARG A 324 27.47 37.90 2.90
C ARG A 324 26.83 36.52 2.98
N VAL A 325 25.53 36.38 2.66
CA VAL A 325 24.82 35.10 2.63
C VAL A 325 25.49 34.13 1.66
N ARG A 326 25.87 34.61 0.47
CA ARG A 326 26.58 33.78 -0.52
C ARG A 326 27.93 33.31 0.01
N LYS A 327 28.70 34.18 0.66
CA LYS A 327 29.99 33.82 1.26
C LYS A 327 29.82 32.71 2.32
N LEU A 328 28.90 32.88 3.28
CA LEU A 328 28.65 31.87 4.30
C LEU A 328 28.20 30.52 3.71
N ALA A 329 27.37 30.56 2.68
CA ALA A 329 26.94 29.34 2.00
C ALA A 329 28.10 28.62 1.30
N HIS A 330 29.03 29.38 0.68
CA HIS A 330 30.23 28.78 0.09
C HIS A 330 31.21 28.25 1.14
N ASP A 331 31.38 28.95 2.26
CA ASP A 331 32.22 28.51 3.37
C ASP A 331 31.64 27.21 3.95
N TRP A 332 30.31 27.15 4.18
CA TRP A 332 29.60 25.95 4.60
C TRP A 332 29.82 24.77 3.64
N LEU A 333 29.73 24.99 2.33
CA LEU A 333 29.95 23.98 1.31
C LEU A 333 31.32 23.30 1.43
N GLY A 334 32.33 24.07 1.88
CA GLY A 334 33.71 23.59 2.00
C GLY A 334 33.96 22.58 3.11
N PHE A 335 33.18 22.63 4.19
CA PHE A 335 33.42 21.79 5.38
C PHE A 335 32.23 20.91 5.82
N ALA A 336 31.01 21.22 5.39
CA ALA A 336 29.81 20.54 5.88
C ALA A 336 29.80 19.04 5.56
N ARG A 337 29.42 18.25 6.55
CA ARG A 337 29.15 16.82 6.38
C ARG A 337 27.70 16.60 6.04
N LEU A 338 27.44 15.57 5.26
CA LEU A 338 26.11 15.12 4.92
C LEU A 338 25.80 13.84 5.68
N GLN A 339 24.60 13.76 6.23
CA GLN A 339 24.12 12.57 6.93
C GLN A 339 22.83 12.08 6.26
N TRP A 340 22.79 10.79 5.98
CA TRP A 340 21.61 10.17 5.42
C TRP A 340 20.50 10.11 6.44
N MET A 341 19.28 10.36 5.97
CA MET A 341 18.05 10.16 6.72
C MET A 341 17.32 8.95 6.19
N VAL A 342 16.68 8.22 7.09
CA VAL A 342 15.83 7.10 6.70
C VAL A 342 14.62 7.61 5.92
N ILE A 343 14.31 6.98 4.79
CA ILE A 343 13.10 7.24 4.01
C ILE A 343 12.16 6.04 4.09
N HIS A 344 10.89 6.34 4.33
CA HIS A 344 9.77 5.41 4.18
C HIS A 344 8.89 5.86 3.02
N GLU A 345 8.80 5.03 2.02
CA GLU A 345 7.98 5.28 0.83
C GLU A 345 6.52 4.96 1.12
N ALA A 346 5.68 5.98 1.18
CA ALA A 346 4.23 5.86 1.29
C ALA A 346 3.51 6.28 0.00
N ARG A 347 4.26 6.56 -1.08
CA ARG A 347 3.71 6.94 -2.37
C ARG A 347 2.84 5.82 -2.95
N PRO A 348 1.65 6.13 -3.48
CA PRO A 348 0.77 5.15 -4.10
C PRO A 348 1.45 4.33 -5.21
N GLU A 349 2.28 4.96 -6.05
CA GLU A 349 3.03 4.28 -7.12
C GLU A 349 4.01 3.21 -6.60
N VAL A 350 4.43 3.28 -5.33
CA VAL A 350 5.29 2.30 -4.68
C VAL A 350 4.47 1.28 -3.88
N THR A 351 3.53 1.76 -3.06
CA THR A 351 2.81 0.92 -2.09
C THR A 351 1.77 0.01 -2.74
N ARG A 352 1.09 0.48 -3.79
CA ARG A 352 0.05 -0.29 -4.52
C ARG A 352 0.61 -1.46 -5.34
N ARG A 353 1.91 -1.52 -5.55
CA ARG A 353 2.56 -2.63 -6.29
C ARG A 353 2.39 -3.99 -5.62
N ARG A 354 2.20 -4.02 -4.29
CA ARG A 354 1.98 -5.28 -3.56
C ARG A 354 0.63 -5.92 -3.87
N ASP A 355 -0.35 -5.11 -4.23
CA ASP A 355 -1.72 -5.55 -4.54
C ASP A 355 -1.94 -5.77 -6.05
N ALA A 356 -0.89 -5.61 -6.86
CA ALA A 356 -0.95 -5.84 -8.30
C ALA A 356 -1.42 -7.27 -8.59
N GLY A 357 -2.51 -7.40 -9.35
CA GLY A 357 -3.15 -8.68 -9.65
C GLY A 357 -4.17 -9.17 -8.62
N SER A 358 -4.36 -8.48 -7.49
CA SER A 358 -5.46 -8.76 -6.57
C SER A 358 -6.78 -8.18 -7.11
N PRO A 359 -7.90 -8.93 -7.03
CA PRO A 359 -9.21 -8.36 -7.36
C PRO A 359 -9.56 -7.10 -6.57
N LEU A 360 -9.05 -6.97 -5.34
CA LEU A 360 -9.26 -5.82 -4.47
C LEU A 360 -8.70 -4.50 -5.05
N GLN A 361 -7.82 -4.56 -6.06
CA GLN A 361 -7.37 -3.39 -6.79
C GLN A 361 -8.53 -2.61 -7.45
N TRP A 362 -9.64 -3.28 -7.74
CA TRP A 362 -10.87 -2.63 -8.23
C TRP A 362 -11.39 -1.53 -7.28
N LEU A 363 -11.14 -1.67 -5.97
CA LEU A 363 -11.54 -0.69 -4.95
C LEU A 363 -10.69 0.59 -4.96
N ALA A 364 -9.53 0.58 -5.59
CA ALA A 364 -8.63 1.73 -5.58
C ALA A 364 -9.30 2.97 -6.20
N GLY A 365 -9.30 4.08 -5.46
CA GLY A 365 -9.91 5.34 -5.88
C GLY A 365 -11.43 5.39 -5.81
N LYS A 366 -12.12 4.33 -5.36
CA LYS A 366 -13.59 4.28 -5.26
C LYS A 366 -14.11 5.01 -4.02
N ARG A 367 -15.35 5.46 -4.10
CA ARG A 367 -16.14 6.00 -2.99
C ARG A 367 -17.05 4.89 -2.49
N VAL A 368 -16.88 4.48 -1.25
CA VAL A 368 -17.56 3.31 -0.69
C VAL A 368 -18.43 3.72 0.50
N LEU A 369 -19.66 3.21 0.52
CA LEU A 369 -20.57 3.29 1.66
C LEU A 369 -20.68 1.91 2.32
N VAL A 370 -20.46 1.83 3.63
CA VAL A 370 -20.66 0.61 4.42
C VAL A 370 -21.79 0.83 5.41
N LEU A 371 -22.84 0.03 5.28
CA LEU A 371 -23.99 0.00 6.16
C LEU A 371 -23.82 -1.14 7.18
N GLY A 372 -23.75 -0.79 8.47
CA GLY A 372 -23.46 -1.70 9.57
C GLY A 372 -21.95 -1.82 9.85
N CYS A 373 -21.57 -1.52 11.11
CA CYS A 373 -20.20 -1.56 11.61
C CYS A 373 -19.99 -2.74 12.59
N GLY A 374 -20.65 -3.85 12.34
CA GLY A 374 -20.56 -5.07 13.14
C GLY A 374 -19.39 -5.98 12.74
N ALA A 375 -19.53 -7.27 13.05
CA ALA A 375 -18.51 -8.29 12.82
C ALA A 375 -18.15 -8.54 11.34
N LEU A 376 -19.05 -8.20 10.40
CA LEU A 376 -18.76 -8.19 8.96
C LEU A 376 -18.31 -6.81 8.48
N GLY A 377 -19.08 -5.77 8.79
CA GLY A 377 -18.87 -4.44 8.21
C GLY A 377 -17.59 -3.78 8.65
N ALA A 378 -17.19 -3.93 9.92
CA ALA A 378 -15.96 -3.32 10.41
C ALA A 378 -14.69 -3.91 9.76
N PRO A 379 -14.49 -5.24 9.65
CA PRO A 379 -13.39 -5.81 8.87
C PRO A 379 -13.43 -5.43 7.38
N ILE A 380 -14.62 -5.45 6.75
CA ILE A 380 -14.77 -5.05 5.34
C ILE A 380 -14.36 -3.60 5.15
N ALA A 381 -14.80 -2.69 6.02
CA ALA A 381 -14.43 -1.28 5.98
C ALA A 381 -12.91 -1.09 6.09
N GLU A 382 -12.24 -1.80 6.99
CA GLU A 382 -10.79 -1.76 7.11
C GLU A 382 -10.09 -2.25 5.84
N GLN A 383 -10.57 -3.34 5.24
CA GLN A 383 -10.01 -3.86 4.00
C GLN A 383 -10.21 -2.91 2.82
N CYS A 384 -11.35 -2.21 2.73
CA CYS A 384 -11.57 -1.16 1.74
C CYS A 384 -10.53 -0.03 1.88
N ILE A 385 -10.26 0.42 3.12
CA ILE A 385 -9.21 1.42 3.38
C ILE A 385 -7.83 0.93 2.90
N ARG A 386 -7.47 -0.30 3.23
CA ARG A 386 -6.18 -0.89 2.85
C ARG A 386 -6.07 -1.10 1.34
N ALA A 387 -7.17 -1.41 0.67
CA ALA A 387 -7.25 -1.54 -0.79
C ALA A 387 -7.20 -0.19 -1.55
N GLY A 388 -7.21 0.93 -0.85
CA GLY A 388 -6.96 2.23 -1.48
C GLY A 388 -8.19 2.96 -1.96
N VAL A 389 -9.36 2.79 -1.33
CA VAL A 389 -10.53 3.64 -1.61
C VAL A 389 -10.19 5.13 -1.42
N ALA A 390 -10.81 6.00 -2.17
CA ALA A 390 -10.63 7.45 -2.02
C ALA A 390 -11.49 8.02 -0.90
N GLN A 391 -12.68 7.45 -0.70
CA GLN A 391 -13.61 7.88 0.33
C GLN A 391 -14.32 6.66 0.93
N LEU A 392 -14.48 6.66 2.25
CA LEU A 392 -15.28 5.69 2.97
C LEU A 392 -16.28 6.40 3.87
N HIS A 393 -17.56 6.07 3.74
CA HIS A 393 -18.58 6.46 4.70
C HIS A 393 -19.12 5.23 5.41
N VAL A 394 -19.22 5.26 6.73
CA VAL A 394 -19.72 4.13 7.53
C VAL A 394 -20.94 4.57 8.36
N ILE A 395 -21.97 3.73 8.38
CA ILE A 395 -23.22 4.04 9.09
C ILE A 395 -23.59 2.91 10.03
N ASP A 396 -23.78 3.22 11.30
CA ASP A 396 -24.31 2.30 12.33
C ASP A 396 -24.91 3.09 13.49
N LYS A 397 -26.13 2.78 13.86
CA LYS A 397 -26.83 3.40 15.01
C LYS A 397 -26.42 2.81 16.37
N GLY A 398 -25.74 1.66 16.38
CA GLY A 398 -25.41 0.90 17.58
C GLY A 398 -24.24 1.47 18.37
N ALA A 399 -24.24 1.19 19.67
CA ALA A 399 -23.11 1.48 20.55
C ALA A 399 -22.18 0.27 20.71
N VAL A 400 -20.95 0.54 21.13
CA VAL A 400 -19.98 -0.48 21.52
C VAL A 400 -20.37 -1.00 22.91
N THR A 401 -20.51 -2.32 23.05
CA THR A 401 -20.78 -2.99 24.33
C THR A 401 -19.66 -3.99 24.65
N PRO A 402 -19.46 -4.37 25.93
CA PRO A 402 -18.40 -5.32 26.28
C PRO A 402 -18.46 -6.65 25.51
N GLY A 403 -19.65 -7.17 25.26
CA GLY A 403 -19.85 -8.47 24.59
C GLY A 403 -19.38 -8.50 23.13
N ILE A 404 -19.30 -7.36 22.44
CA ILE A 404 -18.87 -7.31 21.05
C ILE A 404 -17.35 -7.24 20.88
N LEU A 405 -16.60 -6.88 21.94
CA LEU A 405 -15.12 -6.75 21.87
C LEU A 405 -14.46 -8.08 21.48
N LEU A 406 -15.09 -9.21 21.77
CA LEU A 406 -14.59 -10.55 21.40
C LEU A 406 -14.66 -10.86 19.90
N ARG A 407 -15.41 -10.06 19.11
CA ARG A 407 -15.71 -10.37 17.70
C ARG A 407 -15.60 -9.19 16.75
N GLN A 408 -15.48 -7.99 17.28
CA GLN A 408 -15.44 -6.76 16.49
C GLN A 408 -14.20 -5.95 16.88
N PRO A 409 -13.61 -5.17 15.97
CA PRO A 409 -12.31 -4.52 16.19
C PRO A 409 -12.44 -3.21 16.98
N TYR A 410 -13.15 -3.23 18.09
CA TYR A 410 -13.26 -2.12 19.04
C TYR A 410 -12.41 -2.39 20.27
N GLU A 411 -12.08 -1.33 20.98
CA GLU A 411 -11.26 -1.33 22.18
C GLU A 411 -12.12 -1.09 23.42
N ASP A 412 -11.60 -1.46 24.60
CA ASP A 412 -12.32 -1.25 25.87
C ASP A 412 -12.68 0.23 26.11
N ALA A 413 -11.81 1.13 25.68
CA ALA A 413 -12.06 2.58 25.75
C ALA A 413 -13.21 3.07 24.83
N ASP A 414 -13.69 2.23 23.91
CA ASP A 414 -14.79 2.58 23.00
C ASP A 414 -16.16 2.22 23.58
N ILE A 415 -16.22 1.49 24.71
CA ILE A 415 -17.49 1.08 25.32
C ILE A 415 -18.38 2.29 25.61
N GLY A 416 -19.64 2.20 25.19
CA GLY A 416 -20.65 3.24 25.33
C GLY A 416 -20.71 4.26 24.18
N TYR A 417 -19.70 4.30 23.32
CA TYR A 417 -19.69 5.20 22.17
C TYR A 417 -20.31 4.56 20.92
N ASN A 418 -20.68 5.39 19.94
CA ASN A 418 -21.24 4.91 18.68
C ASN A 418 -20.22 4.13 17.85
N LYS A 419 -20.65 2.99 17.28
CA LYS A 419 -19.78 2.10 16.49
C LYS A 419 -19.20 2.78 15.25
N ALA A 420 -20.03 3.50 14.48
CA ALA A 420 -19.58 4.13 13.25
C ALA A 420 -18.54 5.22 13.52
N GLU A 421 -18.74 6.03 14.56
CA GLU A 421 -17.80 7.09 14.96
C GLU A 421 -16.44 6.51 15.39
N ARG A 422 -16.46 5.45 16.22
CA ARG A 422 -15.22 4.80 16.67
C ARG A 422 -14.50 4.10 15.54
N LEU A 423 -15.24 3.42 14.68
CA LEU A 423 -14.65 2.81 13.49
C LEU A 423 -14.01 3.84 12.58
N ALA A 424 -14.70 4.95 12.27
CA ALA A 424 -14.15 6.02 11.44
C ALA A 424 -12.87 6.61 12.05
N THR A 425 -12.87 6.88 13.36
CA THR A 425 -11.68 7.36 14.09
C THR A 425 -10.50 6.39 13.98
N ARG A 426 -10.74 5.10 14.12
CA ARG A 426 -9.71 4.07 13.96
C ARG A 426 -9.20 4.00 12.53
N LEU A 427 -10.09 3.99 11.55
CA LEU A 427 -9.77 3.83 10.14
C LEU A 427 -9.00 5.03 9.57
N SER A 428 -9.32 6.25 9.99
CA SER A 428 -8.59 7.46 9.59
C SER A 428 -7.11 7.46 9.98
N ARG A 429 -6.72 6.63 10.96
CA ARG A 429 -5.32 6.45 11.38
C ARG A 429 -4.54 5.47 10.50
N ILE A 430 -5.21 4.64 9.70
CA ILE A 430 -4.55 3.67 8.82
C ILE A 430 -3.93 4.39 7.63
N ARG A 431 -4.67 5.33 7.04
CA ARG A 431 -4.22 6.14 5.90
C ARG A 431 -4.67 7.58 6.11
N HIS A 432 -3.81 8.52 5.73
CA HIS A 432 -4.07 9.96 5.90
C HIS A 432 -4.64 10.63 4.64
N ASP A 433 -4.54 9.96 3.48
CA ASP A 433 -4.84 10.46 2.14
C ASP A 433 -6.27 10.15 1.67
N LEU A 434 -7.13 9.72 2.59
CA LEU A 434 -8.50 9.39 2.29
C LEU A 434 -9.46 10.06 3.28
N THR A 435 -10.68 10.27 2.83
CA THR A 435 -11.74 10.81 3.67
C THR A 435 -12.55 9.66 4.29
N VAL A 436 -12.53 9.56 5.61
CA VAL A 436 -13.38 8.66 6.39
C VAL A 436 -14.41 9.47 7.13
N THR A 437 -15.68 9.20 6.86
CA THR A 437 -16.81 9.86 7.55
C THR A 437 -17.73 8.83 8.16
N SER A 438 -18.53 9.23 9.14
CA SER A 438 -19.44 8.35 9.84
C SER A 438 -20.79 9.00 10.09
N SER A 439 -21.82 8.16 10.28
CA SER A 439 -23.14 8.59 10.71
C SER A 439 -23.74 7.56 11.69
N SER A 440 -24.38 8.06 12.74
CA SER A 440 -25.18 7.27 13.69
C SER A 440 -26.66 7.16 13.29
N ALA A 441 -27.02 7.59 12.09
CA ALA A 441 -28.40 7.60 11.61
C ALA A 441 -28.99 6.18 11.48
N ASN A 442 -30.30 6.09 11.64
CA ASN A 442 -31.03 4.87 11.26
C ASN A 442 -31.02 4.76 9.73
N ILE A 443 -30.53 3.63 9.21
CA ILE A 443 -30.39 3.44 7.78
C ILE A 443 -31.73 3.53 7.03
N VAL A 444 -32.76 2.88 7.53
CA VAL A 444 -34.08 2.80 6.86
C VAL A 444 -34.81 4.15 6.89
N THR A 445 -34.83 4.82 8.04
CA THR A 445 -35.60 6.07 8.23
C THR A 445 -34.78 7.34 8.01
N GLY A 446 -33.47 7.22 7.86
CA GLY A 446 -32.55 8.33 7.56
C GLY A 446 -31.91 8.18 6.19
N THR A 447 -30.96 7.24 6.03
CA THR A 447 -30.12 7.12 4.82
C THR A 447 -30.88 6.75 3.55
N LEU A 448 -31.88 5.85 3.64
CA LEU A 448 -32.65 5.36 2.48
C LEU A 448 -33.88 6.24 2.14
N THR A 449 -34.09 7.35 2.86
CA THR A 449 -35.20 8.27 2.57
C THR A 449 -34.96 9.14 1.36
N ASP A 450 -33.72 9.50 1.09
CA ASP A 450 -33.31 10.18 -0.13
C ASP A 450 -32.32 9.33 -0.92
N PRO A 451 -32.83 8.52 -1.88
CA PRO A 451 -31.98 7.64 -2.69
C PRO A 451 -30.96 8.38 -3.57
N ALA A 452 -31.18 9.64 -3.89
CA ALA A 452 -30.27 10.43 -4.74
C ALA A 452 -28.92 10.65 -4.05
N ASP A 453 -28.91 10.79 -2.73
CA ASP A 453 -27.66 10.94 -1.95
C ASP A 453 -26.74 9.72 -2.07
N LEU A 454 -27.29 8.56 -2.42
CA LEU A 454 -26.53 7.32 -2.55
C LEU A 454 -25.83 7.18 -3.90
N LEU A 455 -26.22 7.97 -4.91
CA LEU A 455 -25.61 7.95 -6.23
C LEU A 455 -24.18 8.51 -6.26
N GLN A 456 -23.79 9.21 -5.20
CA GLN A 456 -22.41 9.68 -5.06
C GLN A 456 -21.39 8.55 -4.82
N TYR A 457 -21.81 7.36 -4.41
CA TYR A 457 -20.93 6.22 -4.14
C TYR A 457 -20.76 5.33 -5.38
N ASP A 458 -19.63 4.67 -5.47
CA ASP A 458 -19.33 3.67 -6.50
C ASP A 458 -19.72 2.26 -6.04
N LEU A 459 -19.76 2.05 -4.72
CA LEU A 459 -20.10 0.78 -4.08
C LEU A 459 -20.86 1.01 -2.78
N ILE A 460 -21.94 0.28 -2.59
CA ILE A 460 -22.66 0.16 -1.31
C ILE A 460 -22.46 -1.26 -0.77
N VAL A 461 -22.00 -1.37 0.47
CA VAL A 461 -21.87 -2.65 1.19
C VAL A 461 -22.87 -2.68 2.33
N ASP A 462 -23.87 -3.53 2.26
CA ASP A 462 -24.79 -3.83 3.36
C ASP A 462 -24.25 -5.02 4.16
N ALA A 463 -23.79 -4.76 5.36
CA ALA A 463 -23.31 -5.73 6.34
C ALA A 463 -24.16 -5.72 7.63
N THR A 464 -25.41 -5.25 7.53
CA THR A 464 -26.31 -5.12 8.69
C THR A 464 -26.96 -6.44 9.09
N ALA A 465 -27.07 -7.39 8.17
CA ALA A 465 -27.90 -8.59 8.27
C ALA A 465 -29.41 -8.29 8.56
N ASP A 466 -29.84 -7.05 8.40
CA ASP A 466 -31.20 -6.57 8.65
C ASP A 466 -32.06 -6.70 7.38
N ILE A 467 -33.17 -7.43 7.50
CA ILE A 467 -34.12 -7.60 6.38
C ILE A 467 -34.72 -6.25 5.97
N GLY A 468 -35.02 -5.38 6.93
CA GLY A 468 -35.60 -4.06 6.68
C GLY A 468 -34.65 -3.18 5.85
N VAL A 469 -33.34 -3.26 6.10
CA VAL A 469 -32.33 -2.55 5.32
C VAL A 469 -32.27 -3.09 3.89
N ARG A 470 -32.18 -4.43 3.71
CA ARG A 470 -32.16 -5.04 2.37
C ARG A 470 -33.39 -4.72 1.54
N VAL A 471 -34.58 -4.79 2.14
CA VAL A 471 -35.86 -4.42 1.47
C VAL A 471 -35.89 -2.92 1.19
N GLY A 472 -35.38 -2.10 2.13
CA GLY A 472 -35.24 -0.66 1.95
C GLY A 472 -34.35 -0.29 0.76
N ILE A 473 -33.22 -0.96 0.61
CA ILE A 473 -32.32 -0.82 -0.54
C ILE A 473 -33.05 -1.17 -1.84
N GLU A 474 -33.78 -2.30 -1.89
CA GLU A 474 -34.56 -2.67 -3.09
C GLU A 474 -35.60 -1.62 -3.45
N ARG A 475 -36.29 -1.05 -2.47
CA ARG A 475 -37.27 0.02 -2.70
C ARG A 475 -36.59 1.30 -3.20
N ALA A 476 -35.51 1.72 -2.54
CA ALA A 476 -34.78 2.95 -2.88
C ALA A 476 -34.23 2.90 -4.31
N ARG A 477 -33.67 1.76 -4.73
CA ARG A 477 -33.09 1.60 -6.07
C ARG A 477 -34.14 1.47 -7.19
N GLY A 478 -35.37 1.04 -6.87
CA GLY A 478 -36.39 0.72 -7.88
C GLY A 478 -36.63 1.86 -8.90
N ALA A 479 -36.69 3.10 -8.43
CA ALA A 479 -36.95 4.29 -9.25
C ALA A 479 -35.72 4.73 -10.08
N ILE A 480 -34.51 4.47 -9.62
CA ILE A 480 -33.24 4.95 -10.20
C ILE A 480 -32.25 3.82 -10.50
N ARG A 481 -32.79 2.67 -10.87
CA ARG A 481 -32.05 1.40 -11.02
C ARG A 481 -30.84 1.49 -11.96
N ALA A 482 -30.95 2.23 -13.05
CA ALA A 482 -29.88 2.36 -14.04
C ALA A 482 -28.64 3.09 -13.49
N GLU A 483 -28.85 4.01 -12.56
CA GLU A 483 -27.82 4.87 -11.98
C GLU A 483 -27.35 4.34 -10.60
N TRP A 484 -28.06 3.35 -10.05
CA TRP A 484 -27.76 2.82 -8.71
C TRP A 484 -26.37 2.18 -8.66
N PRO A 485 -25.57 2.46 -7.61
CA PRO A 485 -24.24 1.89 -7.43
C PRO A 485 -24.24 0.37 -7.38
N ALA A 486 -23.09 -0.24 -7.67
CA ALA A 486 -22.87 -1.64 -7.34
C ALA A 486 -23.17 -1.88 -5.86
N THR A 487 -23.84 -3.00 -5.54
CA THR A 487 -24.25 -3.28 -4.16
C THR A 487 -23.83 -4.70 -3.78
N ILE A 488 -23.18 -4.83 -2.61
CA ILE A 488 -22.88 -6.10 -1.96
C ILE A 488 -23.72 -6.17 -0.68
N SER A 489 -24.50 -7.25 -0.46
CA SER A 489 -25.08 -7.54 0.86
C SER A 489 -24.47 -8.82 1.40
N ALA A 490 -23.85 -8.76 2.58
CA ALA A 490 -23.13 -9.86 3.20
C ALA A 490 -23.80 -10.31 4.51
N LEU A 491 -23.90 -11.61 4.71
CA LEU A 491 -24.54 -12.25 5.86
C LEU A 491 -23.72 -13.43 6.37
N PHE A 492 -23.79 -13.67 7.68
CA PHE A 492 -23.40 -14.96 8.26
C PHE A 492 -24.58 -15.93 8.26
N GLY A 493 -24.27 -17.23 8.29
CA GLY A 493 -25.20 -18.28 8.70
C GLY A 493 -25.40 -18.29 10.22
N HIS A 494 -25.82 -19.43 10.75
CA HIS A 494 -26.01 -19.60 12.19
C HIS A 494 -24.70 -19.51 12.99
N THR A 495 -23.63 -19.98 12.39
CA THR A 495 -22.26 -19.84 12.90
C THR A 495 -21.45 -18.96 11.94
N ALA A 496 -20.36 -18.35 12.43
CA ALA A 496 -19.46 -17.57 11.60
C ALA A 496 -18.56 -18.43 10.67
N GLN A 497 -18.90 -19.68 10.47
CA GLN A 497 -18.19 -20.59 9.56
C GLN A 497 -18.71 -20.51 8.13
N ARG A 498 -19.99 -20.16 7.97
CA ARG A 498 -20.66 -20.07 6.67
C ARG A 498 -21.24 -18.67 6.46
N GLY A 499 -21.20 -18.21 5.23
CA GLY A 499 -21.78 -16.94 4.88
C GLY A 499 -22.04 -16.80 3.39
N VAL A 500 -22.82 -15.79 3.05
CA VAL A 500 -23.18 -15.46 1.69
C VAL A 500 -22.99 -13.97 1.44
N ALA A 501 -22.50 -13.63 0.26
CA ALA A 501 -22.56 -12.29 -0.30
C ALA A 501 -23.42 -12.31 -1.57
N THR A 502 -24.33 -11.36 -1.67
CA THR A 502 -25.09 -11.09 -2.89
C THR A 502 -24.53 -9.85 -3.56
N ILE A 503 -24.34 -9.88 -4.85
CA ILE A 503 -23.76 -8.82 -5.64
C ILE A 503 -24.77 -8.42 -6.71
N SER A 504 -25.10 -7.13 -6.78
CA SER A 504 -25.84 -6.54 -7.89
C SER A 504 -25.00 -5.48 -8.57
N LEU A 505 -24.87 -5.60 -9.89
CA LEU A 505 -24.20 -4.62 -10.73
C LEU A 505 -25.12 -3.42 -11.00
N PRO A 506 -24.63 -2.27 -11.44
CA PRO A 506 -25.44 -1.17 -11.93
C PRO A 506 -26.43 -1.66 -13.00
N GLY A 507 -27.69 -1.24 -12.90
CA GLY A 507 -28.75 -1.70 -13.81
C GLY A 507 -29.30 -3.09 -13.57
N ALA A 508 -28.83 -3.83 -12.58
CA ALA A 508 -29.41 -5.14 -12.20
C ALA A 508 -30.88 -5.03 -11.79
N THR A 509 -31.69 -6.02 -12.08
CA THR A 509 -33.14 -6.01 -11.76
C THR A 509 -33.44 -6.37 -10.32
N GLY A 510 -32.54 -7.05 -9.62
CA GLY A 510 -32.63 -7.38 -8.19
C GLY A 510 -31.36 -7.07 -7.43
N SER A 511 -31.44 -6.90 -6.13
CA SER A 511 -30.30 -6.72 -5.23
C SER A 511 -30.36 -7.72 -4.05
N GLY A 512 -29.78 -7.38 -2.91
CA GLY A 512 -29.58 -8.29 -1.78
C GLY A 512 -30.77 -9.14 -1.41
N HIS A 513 -31.93 -8.56 -1.28
CA HIS A 513 -33.15 -9.29 -0.87
C HIS A 513 -33.63 -10.24 -1.97
N ASP A 514 -33.76 -9.77 -3.20
CA ASP A 514 -34.27 -10.58 -4.32
C ASP A 514 -33.30 -11.70 -4.69
N ILE A 515 -31.99 -11.44 -4.66
CA ILE A 515 -30.97 -12.46 -4.94
C ILE A 515 -31.01 -13.57 -3.87
N LEU A 516 -31.18 -13.24 -2.59
CA LEU A 516 -31.30 -14.25 -1.53
C LEU A 516 -32.56 -15.10 -1.67
N ARG A 517 -33.69 -14.49 -2.02
CA ARG A 517 -34.93 -15.25 -2.28
C ARG A 517 -34.77 -16.21 -3.46
N ARG A 518 -34.14 -15.73 -4.53
CA ARG A 518 -33.85 -16.56 -5.70
C ARG A 518 -32.91 -17.70 -5.35
N LEU A 519 -31.85 -17.42 -4.58
CA LEU A 519 -30.91 -18.42 -4.09
C LEU A 519 -31.64 -19.51 -3.27
N SER A 520 -32.54 -19.11 -2.38
CA SER A 520 -33.35 -20.06 -1.58
C SER A 520 -34.21 -20.98 -2.46
N ILE A 521 -34.84 -20.41 -3.49
CA ILE A 521 -35.66 -21.18 -4.44
C ILE A 521 -34.80 -22.14 -5.27
N ASP A 522 -33.71 -21.62 -5.86
CA ASP A 522 -32.86 -22.43 -6.73
C ASP A 522 -32.16 -23.57 -5.96
N THR A 523 -31.72 -23.32 -4.72
CA THR A 523 -31.12 -24.36 -3.87
C THR A 523 -32.11 -25.42 -3.46
N ALA A 524 -33.38 -25.08 -3.24
CA ALA A 524 -34.44 -26.01 -2.92
C ALA A 524 -34.87 -26.89 -4.14
N ILE A 525 -34.85 -26.31 -5.35
CA ILE A 525 -35.33 -26.99 -6.56
C ILE A 525 -34.22 -27.76 -7.28
N THR A 526 -33.06 -27.15 -7.47
CA THR A 526 -31.99 -27.67 -8.34
C THR A 526 -30.80 -28.23 -7.55
N ALA A 527 -30.71 -27.96 -6.26
CA ALA A 527 -29.61 -28.35 -5.38
C ALA A 527 -28.21 -28.18 -6.03
N PRO A 528 -27.83 -26.95 -6.43
CA PRO A 528 -26.59 -26.71 -7.16
C PRO A 528 -25.37 -27.22 -6.38
N ALA A 529 -24.38 -27.76 -7.09
CA ALA A 529 -23.21 -28.35 -6.47
C ALA A 529 -22.50 -27.36 -5.52
N GLY A 530 -22.17 -27.80 -4.32
CA GLY A 530 -21.48 -27.02 -3.28
C GLY A 530 -22.36 -26.06 -2.47
N TRP A 531 -23.68 -25.97 -2.78
CA TRP A 531 -24.59 -25.08 -2.05
C TRP A 531 -25.39 -25.78 -0.95
N LYS A 532 -25.34 -27.11 -0.86
CA LYS A 532 -26.18 -27.86 0.07
C LYS A 532 -26.00 -27.39 1.52
N ASP A 533 -24.78 -27.46 2.05
CA ASP A 533 -24.51 -27.15 3.46
C ASP A 533 -24.73 -25.65 3.78
N LEU A 534 -24.48 -24.80 2.81
CA LEU A 534 -24.76 -23.35 2.89
C LEU A 534 -26.27 -23.10 2.92
N ALA A 535 -27.04 -23.80 2.06
CA ALA A 535 -28.50 -23.65 2.00
C ALA A 535 -29.16 -24.19 3.27
N ASP A 536 -28.71 -25.33 3.78
CA ASP A 536 -29.20 -25.92 5.03
C ASP A 536 -28.92 -25.00 6.23
N ASP A 537 -27.81 -24.23 6.19
CA ASP A 537 -27.49 -23.27 7.25
C ASP A 537 -28.26 -21.95 7.10
N LEU A 538 -28.38 -21.41 5.88
CA LEU A 538 -29.00 -20.12 5.62
C LEU A 538 -30.55 -20.19 5.55
N PHE A 539 -31.08 -21.29 5.04
CA PHE A 539 -32.51 -21.50 4.79
C PHE A 539 -33.00 -22.84 5.39
N PRO A 540 -32.82 -23.06 6.70
CA PRO A 540 -33.16 -24.34 7.32
C PRO A 540 -34.65 -24.68 7.21
N ASN A 541 -34.93 -25.94 6.87
CA ASN A 541 -36.30 -26.47 6.85
C ASN A 541 -36.37 -27.77 7.65
N PRO A 542 -37.06 -27.81 8.82
CA PRO A 542 -37.85 -26.71 9.41
C PRO A 542 -37.02 -25.54 9.91
N PRO A 543 -37.63 -24.34 10.07
CA PRO A 543 -36.94 -23.19 10.62
C PRO A 543 -36.32 -23.46 11.98
N ARG A 544 -35.13 -22.93 12.24
CA ARG A 544 -34.45 -23.07 13.53
C ARG A 544 -35.23 -22.38 14.63
N THR A 545 -35.39 -23.04 15.73
CA THR A 545 -36.00 -22.51 16.96
C THR A 545 -34.96 -22.09 17.99
N GLU A 546 -33.75 -22.65 17.91
CA GLU A 546 -32.64 -22.29 18.80
C GLU A 546 -32.06 -20.94 18.40
N ARG A 547 -31.90 -20.06 19.40
CA ARG A 547 -31.32 -18.73 19.24
C ARG A 547 -30.29 -18.51 20.33
N PHE A 548 -29.16 -17.96 19.95
CA PHE A 548 -28.12 -17.53 20.90
C PHE A 548 -28.35 -16.08 21.32
N PHE A 549 -28.57 -15.86 22.60
CA PHE A 549 -28.69 -14.53 23.21
C PHE A 549 -27.41 -14.26 24.02
N PRO A 550 -26.57 -13.29 23.62
CA PRO A 550 -25.26 -13.06 24.24
C PRO A 550 -25.37 -12.43 25.64
N GLU A 551 -26.44 -11.69 25.89
CA GLU A 551 -26.63 -10.94 27.13
C GLU A 551 -27.99 -11.30 27.78
N PRO A 552 -28.09 -11.30 29.12
CA PRO A 552 -29.37 -11.51 29.79
C PRO A 552 -30.35 -10.38 29.48
N GLY A 553 -31.64 -10.70 29.41
CA GLY A 553 -32.70 -9.74 29.13
C GLY A 553 -33.12 -9.70 27.67
N CYS A 554 -33.52 -8.51 27.18
CA CYS A 554 -34.05 -8.32 25.82
C CYS A 554 -32.92 -8.10 24.77
N SER A 555 -31.81 -8.82 24.88
CA SER A 555 -30.75 -8.75 23.88
C SER A 555 -31.21 -9.37 22.55
N ALA A 556 -30.76 -8.81 21.43
CA ALA A 556 -31.04 -9.40 20.12
C ALA A 556 -30.28 -10.73 19.94
N PRO A 557 -30.90 -11.75 19.36
CA PRO A 557 -30.20 -12.99 19.04
C PRO A 557 -29.09 -12.70 18.03
N THR A 558 -27.97 -13.40 18.18
CA THR A 558 -26.81 -13.26 17.31
C THR A 558 -26.23 -14.62 16.94
N PHE A 559 -25.27 -14.63 16.03
CA PHE A 559 -24.53 -15.81 15.62
C PHE A 559 -23.46 -16.19 16.66
N THR A 560 -22.98 -17.44 16.59
CA THR A 560 -21.81 -17.92 17.34
C THR A 560 -20.57 -17.93 16.43
N GLY A 561 -19.41 -17.56 16.98
CA GLY A 561 -18.14 -17.56 16.26
C GLY A 561 -17.11 -16.63 16.88
N SER A 562 -15.85 -16.89 16.60
CA SER A 562 -14.71 -16.11 17.07
C SER A 562 -14.42 -14.89 16.19
N ALA A 563 -13.58 -13.97 16.68
CA ALA A 563 -13.07 -12.85 15.87
C ALA A 563 -12.31 -13.34 14.62
N ALA A 564 -11.55 -14.42 14.75
CA ALA A 564 -10.79 -14.99 13.64
C ALA A 564 -11.70 -15.54 12.53
N GLU A 565 -12.74 -16.30 12.89
CA GLU A 565 -13.72 -16.85 11.94
C GLU A 565 -14.50 -15.74 11.24
N THR A 566 -14.98 -14.75 11.99
CA THR A 566 -15.72 -13.61 11.42
C THR A 566 -14.87 -12.79 10.46
N ALA A 567 -13.61 -12.52 10.81
CA ALA A 567 -12.69 -11.78 9.96
C ALA A 567 -12.30 -12.57 8.70
N ALA A 568 -12.04 -13.88 8.84
CA ALA A 568 -11.73 -14.76 7.71
C ALA A 568 -12.89 -14.81 6.71
N LEU A 569 -14.12 -14.98 7.21
CA LEU A 569 -15.31 -15.05 6.36
C LEU A 569 -15.62 -13.69 5.71
N ALA A 570 -15.50 -12.59 6.45
CA ALA A 570 -15.64 -11.24 5.88
C ALA A 570 -14.66 -11.00 4.73
N SER A 571 -13.39 -11.43 4.91
CA SER A 571 -12.36 -11.34 3.88
C SER A 571 -12.66 -12.19 2.66
N ALA A 572 -13.06 -13.45 2.87
CA ALA A 572 -13.39 -14.37 1.78
C ALA A 572 -14.58 -13.87 0.96
N LEU A 573 -15.63 -13.39 1.61
CA LEU A 573 -16.81 -12.82 0.97
C LEU A 573 -16.47 -11.54 0.19
N LEU A 574 -15.69 -10.63 0.78
CA LEU A 574 -15.29 -9.39 0.10
C LEU A 574 -14.43 -9.66 -1.13
N VAL A 575 -13.36 -10.45 -1.00
CA VAL A 575 -12.47 -10.78 -2.13
C VAL A 575 -13.25 -11.41 -3.28
N SER A 576 -14.13 -12.37 -2.96
CA SER A 576 -14.95 -13.06 -3.94
C SER A 576 -15.98 -12.12 -4.59
N ALA A 577 -16.61 -11.23 -3.82
CA ALA A 577 -17.57 -10.26 -4.34
C ALA A 577 -16.90 -9.23 -5.25
N VAL A 578 -15.75 -8.70 -4.83
CA VAL A 578 -15.00 -7.73 -5.65
C VAL A 578 -14.45 -8.39 -6.92
N SER A 579 -14.13 -9.68 -6.91
CA SER A 579 -13.78 -10.42 -8.13
C SER A 579 -14.90 -10.40 -9.18
N VAL A 580 -16.16 -10.44 -8.73
CA VAL A 580 -17.32 -10.30 -9.62
C VAL A 580 -17.41 -8.89 -10.18
N LEU A 581 -17.22 -7.87 -9.32
CA LEU A 581 -17.26 -6.46 -9.74
C LEU A 581 -16.14 -6.09 -10.73
N ALA A 582 -14.99 -6.75 -10.61
CA ALA A 582 -13.84 -6.55 -11.48
C ALA A 582 -13.94 -7.30 -12.82
N SER A 583 -14.89 -8.25 -12.95
CA SER A 583 -15.05 -9.08 -14.14
C SER A 583 -15.94 -8.39 -15.17
N THR A 584 -15.53 -8.39 -16.44
CA THR A 584 -16.31 -7.87 -17.57
C THR A 584 -17.48 -8.79 -17.96
N ASP A 585 -17.40 -10.08 -17.63
CA ASP A 585 -18.36 -11.10 -18.00
C ASP A 585 -19.27 -11.52 -16.82
N ALA A 586 -19.34 -10.68 -15.78
CA ALA A 586 -20.13 -10.99 -14.61
C ALA A 586 -21.63 -10.91 -14.91
N GLU A 587 -22.39 -11.88 -14.39
CA GLU A 587 -23.85 -11.79 -14.42
C GLU A 587 -24.31 -10.60 -13.54
N PRO A 588 -25.36 -9.88 -13.95
CA PRO A 588 -25.81 -8.66 -13.25
C PRO A 588 -26.24 -8.92 -11.80
N MET A 589 -26.68 -10.13 -11.49
CA MET A 589 -27.04 -10.58 -10.15
C MET A 589 -26.24 -11.84 -9.82
N THR A 590 -25.53 -11.85 -8.72
CA THR A 590 -24.67 -12.97 -8.31
C THR A 590 -24.81 -13.25 -6.81
N ALA A 591 -24.83 -14.51 -6.42
CA ALA A 591 -24.63 -14.94 -5.03
C ALA A 591 -23.32 -15.73 -4.92
N ILE A 592 -22.58 -15.45 -3.86
CA ILE A 592 -21.36 -16.17 -3.50
C ILE A 592 -21.54 -16.72 -2.10
N GLY A 593 -21.36 -18.02 -1.95
CA GLY A 593 -21.32 -18.70 -0.67
C GLY A 593 -19.88 -19.06 -0.29
N CYS A 594 -19.52 -18.88 0.97
CA CYS A 594 -18.24 -19.33 1.52
C CYS A 594 -18.49 -20.26 2.70
N ASP A 595 -17.82 -21.40 2.75
CA ASP A 595 -17.80 -22.34 3.85
C ASP A 595 -16.35 -22.48 4.37
N LEU A 596 -16.14 -22.14 5.63
CA LEU A 596 -14.86 -22.23 6.34
C LEU A 596 -14.89 -23.34 7.41
N SER A 597 -15.92 -24.20 7.40
CA SER A 597 -16.01 -25.27 8.39
C SER A 597 -14.81 -26.22 8.28
N PRO A 598 -14.34 -26.80 9.40
CA PRO A 598 -13.17 -27.70 9.42
C PRO A 598 -13.33 -28.94 8.54
N GLU A 599 -14.57 -29.33 8.24
CA GLU A 599 -14.91 -30.47 7.40
C GLU A 599 -14.64 -30.20 5.92
N VAL A 600 -14.61 -28.94 5.53
CA VAL A 600 -14.30 -28.52 4.16
C VAL A 600 -12.79 -28.29 4.02
N ARG A 601 -12.15 -28.95 3.07
CA ARG A 601 -10.72 -28.77 2.78
C ARG A 601 -10.47 -27.44 2.08
N GLY A 602 -10.39 -26.36 2.87
CA GLY A 602 -10.11 -25.00 2.45
C GLY A 602 -11.35 -24.21 2.00
N PRO A 603 -11.30 -22.88 2.03
CA PRO A 603 -12.39 -22.01 1.62
C PRO A 603 -12.64 -22.22 0.12
N ARG A 604 -13.80 -22.75 -0.23
CA ARG A 604 -14.24 -22.85 -1.62
C ARG A 604 -15.43 -21.92 -1.82
N PRO A 605 -15.24 -20.74 -2.42
CA PRO A 605 -16.36 -19.91 -2.78
C PRO A 605 -17.17 -20.63 -3.88
N VAL A 606 -18.45 -20.78 -3.65
CA VAL A 606 -19.41 -21.25 -4.66
C VAL A 606 -20.16 -20.05 -5.21
N ARG A 607 -20.44 -20.05 -6.51
CA ARG A 607 -21.06 -18.92 -7.19
C ARG A 607 -22.28 -19.37 -7.98
N LEU A 608 -23.35 -18.58 -7.89
CA LEU A 608 -24.50 -18.63 -8.78
C LEU A 608 -24.75 -17.24 -9.36
N GLY A 609 -25.02 -17.19 -10.66
CA GLY A 609 -25.31 -15.94 -11.36
C GLY A 609 -26.64 -15.99 -12.09
N TRP A 610 -27.30 -14.87 -12.19
CA TRP A 610 -28.57 -14.71 -12.89
C TRP A 610 -28.56 -13.48 -13.78
N ARG A 611 -29.19 -13.63 -14.94
CA ARG A 611 -29.48 -12.51 -15.84
C ARG A 611 -30.58 -11.63 -15.26
N ASN A 612 -30.70 -10.43 -15.79
CA ASN A 612 -31.79 -9.52 -15.46
C ASN A 612 -33.16 -10.14 -15.76
N ASP A 613 -34.10 -9.86 -14.87
CA ASP A 613 -35.51 -10.22 -15.04
C ASP A 613 -36.18 -9.32 -16.09
N VAL A 614 -37.23 -9.82 -16.68
CA VAL A 614 -38.14 -9.00 -17.47
C VAL A 614 -39.09 -8.30 -16.49
N ILE A 615 -39.08 -6.97 -16.54
CA ILE A 615 -39.96 -6.16 -15.69
C ILE A 615 -41.21 -5.83 -16.47
N LEU A 616 -42.35 -6.17 -15.88
CA LEU A 616 -43.67 -5.77 -16.35
C LEU A 616 -44.22 -4.75 -15.36
N PRO A 617 -44.38 -3.46 -15.80
CA PRO A 617 -44.98 -2.48 -14.92
C PRO A 617 -46.46 -2.79 -14.71
N ASP A 618 -46.91 -2.58 -13.46
CA ASP A 618 -48.34 -2.61 -13.17
C ASP A 618 -49.03 -1.39 -13.84
N LYS A 619 -50.31 -1.56 -14.22
CA LYS A 619 -51.11 -0.49 -14.82
C LYS A 619 -51.26 0.77 -13.96
N THR A 620 -51.15 0.59 -12.63
CA THR A 620 -51.22 1.69 -11.65
C THR A 620 -49.86 2.34 -11.39
N GLY A 621 -48.75 1.71 -11.83
CA GLY A 621 -47.39 2.16 -11.56
C GLY A 621 -46.92 1.93 -10.13
N ASN A 622 -47.75 1.30 -9.27
CA ASN A 622 -47.43 1.10 -7.87
C ASN A 622 -46.64 -0.19 -7.59
N TYR A 623 -46.66 -1.13 -8.54
CA TYR A 623 -46.03 -2.45 -8.41
C TYR A 623 -45.28 -2.83 -9.67
N GLU A 624 -44.26 -3.68 -9.52
CA GLU A 624 -43.53 -4.32 -10.59
C GLU A 624 -43.72 -5.83 -10.53
N VAL A 625 -44.02 -6.46 -11.66
CA VAL A 625 -43.93 -7.91 -11.80
C VAL A 625 -42.60 -8.23 -12.48
N ARG A 626 -41.75 -8.94 -11.77
CA ARG A 626 -40.45 -9.38 -12.30
C ARG A 626 -40.53 -10.85 -12.67
N ILE A 627 -40.28 -11.16 -13.93
CA ILE A 627 -40.31 -12.52 -14.44
C ILE A 627 -38.90 -12.94 -14.85
N ASN A 628 -38.42 -14.03 -14.30
CA ASN A 628 -37.16 -14.61 -14.71
C ASN A 628 -37.14 -14.82 -16.22
N ALA A 629 -36.08 -14.40 -16.90
CA ALA A 629 -35.95 -14.46 -18.34
C ALA A 629 -36.10 -15.90 -18.89
N ARG A 630 -35.61 -16.91 -18.15
CA ARG A 630 -35.76 -18.31 -18.50
C ARG A 630 -37.23 -18.77 -18.36
N ALA A 631 -37.87 -18.48 -17.24
CA ALA A 631 -39.28 -18.79 -17.03
C ALA A 631 -40.16 -18.12 -18.10
N LEU A 632 -39.88 -16.88 -18.47
CA LEU A 632 -40.60 -16.21 -19.57
C LEU A 632 -40.38 -16.89 -20.91
N ALA A 633 -39.16 -17.35 -21.20
CA ALA A 633 -38.89 -18.11 -22.44
C ALA A 633 -39.63 -19.45 -22.48
N GLU A 634 -39.71 -20.16 -21.34
CA GLU A 634 -40.46 -21.40 -21.19
C GLU A 634 -41.96 -21.14 -21.39
N LEU A 635 -42.51 -20.12 -20.71
CA LEU A 635 -43.92 -19.73 -20.89
C LEU A 635 -44.25 -19.39 -22.37
N ARG A 636 -43.40 -18.65 -23.04
CA ARG A 636 -43.55 -18.33 -24.47
C ARG A 636 -43.50 -19.59 -25.32
N THR A 637 -42.66 -20.55 -24.96
CA THR A 637 -42.55 -21.82 -25.71
C THR A 637 -43.79 -22.65 -25.52
N GLU A 638 -44.29 -22.79 -24.31
CA GLU A 638 -45.52 -23.53 -24.04
C GLU A 638 -46.75 -22.85 -24.66
N THR A 639 -46.83 -21.53 -24.61
CA THR A 639 -47.88 -20.77 -25.29
C THR A 639 -47.87 -21.02 -26.80
N ARG A 640 -46.69 -21.10 -27.43
CA ARG A 640 -46.55 -21.43 -28.85
C ARG A 640 -46.93 -22.88 -29.13
N ARG A 641 -46.61 -23.82 -28.27
CA ARG A 641 -47.04 -25.23 -28.38
C ARG A 641 -48.56 -25.37 -28.30
N GLY A 642 -49.20 -24.72 -27.31
CA GLY A 642 -50.62 -24.70 -27.16
C GLY A 642 -51.37 -24.12 -28.39
N ARG A 643 -50.82 -23.11 -29.08
CA ARG A 643 -51.37 -22.57 -30.31
C ARG A 643 -51.29 -23.53 -31.52
N ARG A 644 -50.43 -24.55 -31.47
CA ARG A 644 -50.24 -25.53 -32.56
C ARG A 644 -51.11 -26.79 -32.41
N VAL A 645 -51.87 -26.92 -31.35
CA VAL A 645 -52.76 -28.08 -31.14
C VAL A 645 -54.00 -27.87 -32.00
N ARG A 646 -54.36 -28.89 -32.81
CA ARG A 646 -55.51 -28.86 -33.72
C ARG A 646 -56.82 -28.64 -32.95
N GLY A 647 -57.54 -27.61 -33.31
CA GLY A 647 -58.97 -27.51 -32.97
C GLY A 647 -59.39 -26.39 -32.06
N GLY A 648 -58.52 -25.48 -31.67
CA GLY A 648 -58.98 -24.37 -30.88
C GLY A 648 -57.90 -23.64 -30.08
N ARG A 649 -58.26 -22.53 -29.48
CA ARG A 649 -57.45 -21.82 -28.51
C ARG A 649 -57.44 -22.65 -27.22
N ILE A 650 -56.35 -23.30 -26.92
CA ILE A 650 -56.15 -23.95 -25.64
C ILE A 650 -55.58 -22.88 -24.67
N GLU A 651 -56.23 -22.75 -23.54
CA GLU A 651 -55.74 -21.96 -22.44
C GLU A 651 -54.50 -22.66 -21.86
N THR A 652 -53.35 -22.07 -22.00
CA THR A 652 -52.10 -22.52 -21.39
C THR A 652 -51.85 -21.67 -20.19
N GLY A 653 -51.92 -22.26 -19.01
CA GLY A 653 -51.60 -21.60 -17.73
C GLY A 653 -50.45 -22.32 -17.04
N GLY A 654 -49.77 -21.62 -16.18
CA GLY A 654 -48.72 -22.12 -15.30
C GLY A 654 -48.71 -21.31 -14.03
N MET A 655 -48.21 -21.93 -12.97
CA MET A 655 -47.97 -21.22 -11.73
C MET A 655 -46.60 -20.59 -11.78
N LEU A 656 -46.53 -19.28 -11.60
CA LEU A 656 -45.27 -18.55 -11.37
C LEU A 656 -44.93 -18.65 -9.88
N LEU A 657 -43.89 -19.37 -9.55
CA LEU A 657 -43.37 -19.49 -8.20
C LEU A 657 -42.28 -18.46 -7.94
#